data_d38689c82f2332246d8ae5746f334b97
#
_entry.id   d38689c82f2332246d8ae5746f334b97
#
_cell.length_a   1.000
_cell.length_b   1.000
_cell.length_c   1.000
_cell.angle_alpha   90.00
_cell.angle_beta   90.00
_cell.angle_gamma   90.00
#
_symmetry.space_group_name_H-M   'P 1'
#
loop_
_entity.id
_entity.type
_entity.pdbx_description
1 polymer ?
#
loop_
_entity_poly.entity_id
_entity_poly.type
_entity_poly.pdbx_seq_one_letter_code
_entity_poly.pdbx_strand_id
1 'polypeptide(L)'
;MHGSKDALGIGISTGGSYTDAVIVNLSTWQILSKAKSHTTYHDLSIGIIESVEKVLSSGKVCKDNIKLVSLATTLATNAIIEGKGGKVGLILIGMKLEDLRLAVGRDLPVQRVVSVSGGHGPDGREISALDIAAVEEATEIMKDEVDSFVVSSYFSIRNPAHEQTAKDIIRRHSSKPIICGHELSRELGIGERTITAVLNARVIPIIDRLIRDVKRGLTKMGIAAPLMFVKGDGSLMSEQYALERPVEAIQSGPAASVMGGKFLSGREDAVIIDIGSTTTILCNLEKGSFRIEEQGATIAGWRTRVKAVDSDAIGNGGDSKIWVKEKKLMMGPQRVMPLAFAAKHFPQLKEKISKYHTTEFLSVSKALRRYDGSGLPRRVVELISKNEPVAKKELEEELRDVFVLDHLLENLREWGYVLEIGLTPTDLMHIKDLFSAGDREAAEVGARIIAETLGITIDELFQRVWDTIAGRIAFKIVERELRKKFPLSKEFSDLIGLLFQGSVGNLRINFSLSIPIVGIGAPAHIFIPDVAKRLHTEFIVPPNHEVGAAIGAITGNLKVSLDYLVEKEFISGEERFVIFPGRHIFQDLESALSYAVELGKKEATKELARISGTEKCLDLGSDLEFKIDRKDVVIDGVFWWSEVKVNAILRCKPF
;
A
#
# COMPACT_ATOMS: atom_id res chain seq x y z
N MET A 1 -41.12 20.86 9.05
CA MET A 1 -39.99 20.08 9.59
C MET A 1 -39.17 19.61 8.39
N HIS A 2 -38.17 20.37 7.99
CA HIS A 2 -37.21 19.93 6.99
C HIS A 2 -36.22 19.00 7.71
N GLY A 3 -36.39 17.68 7.55
CA GLY A 3 -35.40 16.72 8.00
C GLY A 3 -34.06 17.04 7.34
N SER A 4 -33.04 17.25 8.14
CA SER A 4 -31.67 17.33 7.64
C SER A 4 -31.42 16.07 6.81
N LYS A 5 -31.14 16.24 5.51
CA LYS A 5 -30.76 15.10 4.65
C LYS A 5 -29.47 14.54 5.23
N ASP A 6 -29.51 13.31 5.75
CA ASP A 6 -28.34 12.66 6.31
C ASP A 6 -27.22 12.61 5.27
N ALA A 7 -26.07 13.22 5.58
CA ALA A 7 -24.90 13.15 4.72
C ALA A 7 -24.32 11.74 4.76
N LEU A 8 -24.15 11.11 3.58
CA LEU A 8 -23.65 9.75 3.44
C LEU A 8 -22.28 9.74 2.80
N GLY A 9 -21.45 8.77 3.21
CA GLY A 9 -20.15 8.49 2.61
C GLY A 9 -20.07 7.06 2.12
N ILE A 10 -19.36 6.86 1.01
CA ILE A 10 -18.99 5.53 0.50
C ILE A 10 -17.50 5.31 0.76
N GLY A 11 -17.18 4.30 1.57
CA GLY A 11 -15.82 3.82 1.75
C GLY A 11 -15.59 2.57 0.91
N ILE A 12 -14.46 2.53 0.19
CA ILE A 12 -14.10 1.44 -0.71
C ILE A 12 -12.67 1.00 -0.40
N SER A 13 -12.44 -0.32 -0.35
CA SER A 13 -11.10 -0.89 -0.24
C SER A 13 -10.91 -2.01 -1.27
N THR A 14 -9.89 -1.89 -2.11
CA THR A 14 -9.52 -2.96 -3.05
C THR A 14 -8.45 -3.84 -2.43
N GLY A 15 -8.85 -5.03 -2.02
CA GLY A 15 -7.94 -6.08 -1.55
C GLY A 15 -7.46 -7.00 -2.67
N GLY A 16 -6.66 -8.00 -2.30
CA GLY A 16 -6.12 -8.99 -3.24
C GLY A 16 -7.19 -9.89 -3.88
N SER A 17 -8.29 -10.25 -3.23
CA SER A 17 -9.33 -11.14 -3.77
C SER A 17 -10.67 -10.43 -3.92
N TYR A 18 -10.96 -9.52 -3.00
CA TYR A 18 -12.25 -8.83 -2.94
C TYR A 18 -12.06 -7.33 -2.84
N THR A 19 -13.00 -6.63 -3.43
CA THR A 19 -13.22 -5.19 -3.26
C THR A 19 -14.43 -5.01 -2.36
N ASP A 20 -14.22 -4.34 -1.25
CA ASP A 20 -15.22 -4.07 -0.22
C ASP A 20 -15.77 -2.66 -0.39
N ALA A 21 -17.09 -2.48 -0.22
CA ALA A 21 -17.72 -1.17 -0.17
C ALA A 21 -18.68 -1.08 1.02
N VAL A 22 -18.72 0.09 1.65
CA VAL A 22 -19.64 0.41 2.76
C VAL A 22 -20.30 1.75 2.52
N ILE A 23 -21.56 1.90 2.95
CA ILE A 23 -22.22 3.20 3.09
C ILE A 23 -22.31 3.52 4.56
N VAL A 24 -21.83 4.70 4.92
CA VAL A 24 -21.78 5.20 6.28
C VAL A 24 -22.54 6.53 6.35
N ASN A 25 -23.37 6.71 7.39
CA ASN A 25 -23.89 8.02 7.75
C ASN A 25 -22.76 8.84 8.37
N LEU A 26 -22.34 9.93 7.73
CA LEU A 26 -21.18 10.73 8.15
C LEU A 26 -21.42 11.51 9.45
N SER A 27 -22.68 11.72 9.86
CA SER A 27 -23.03 12.43 11.09
C SER A 27 -23.03 11.50 12.31
N THR A 28 -23.57 10.28 12.16
CA THR A 28 -23.71 9.30 13.25
C THR A 28 -22.67 8.20 13.20
N TRP A 29 -21.92 8.09 12.11
CA TRP A 29 -20.98 7.01 11.79
C TRP A 29 -21.60 5.61 11.78
N GLN A 30 -22.93 5.54 11.61
CA GLN A 30 -23.63 4.28 11.47
C GLN A 30 -23.38 3.68 10.07
N ILE A 31 -23.04 2.40 10.04
CA ILE A 31 -22.90 1.63 8.80
C ILE A 31 -24.30 1.23 8.34
N LEU A 32 -24.74 1.74 7.19
CA LEU A 32 -26.07 1.51 6.64
C LEU A 32 -26.12 0.30 5.71
N SER A 33 -25.05 0.05 4.98
CA SER A 33 -24.94 -1.05 4.03
C SER A 33 -23.49 -1.44 3.80
N LYS A 34 -23.26 -2.71 3.45
CA LYS A 34 -21.95 -3.25 3.09
C LYS A 34 -22.09 -4.26 1.96
N ALA A 35 -21.09 -4.31 1.08
CA ALA A 35 -21.04 -5.24 -0.04
C ALA A 35 -19.60 -5.65 -0.38
N LYS A 36 -19.48 -6.80 -1.03
CA LYS A 36 -18.22 -7.33 -1.58
C LYS A 36 -18.40 -7.71 -3.04
N SER A 37 -17.38 -7.46 -3.84
CA SER A 37 -17.23 -7.99 -5.21
C SER A 37 -15.85 -8.56 -5.41
N HIS A 38 -15.67 -9.40 -6.43
CA HIS A 38 -14.35 -9.90 -6.78
C HIS A 38 -13.46 -8.78 -7.30
N THR A 39 -12.21 -8.76 -6.87
CA THR A 39 -11.20 -7.84 -7.42
C THR A 39 -10.81 -8.29 -8.83
N THR A 40 -10.91 -7.38 -9.78
CA THR A 40 -10.56 -7.61 -11.19
C THR A 40 -9.18 -7.01 -11.47
N TYR A 41 -8.13 -7.85 -11.46
CA TYR A 41 -6.73 -7.38 -11.55
C TYR A 41 -6.36 -6.66 -12.83
N HIS A 42 -7.00 -6.99 -13.95
CA HIS A 42 -6.75 -6.35 -15.23
C HIS A 42 -7.37 -4.95 -15.32
N ASP A 43 -8.43 -4.70 -14.53
CA ASP A 43 -9.11 -3.42 -14.42
C ASP A 43 -9.84 -3.34 -13.07
N LEU A 44 -9.21 -2.71 -12.09
CA LEU A 44 -9.77 -2.59 -10.74
C LEU A 44 -11.09 -1.81 -10.71
N SER A 45 -11.34 -0.94 -11.70
CA SER A 45 -12.57 -0.15 -11.75
C SER A 45 -13.83 -1.01 -11.84
N ILE A 46 -13.75 -2.19 -12.47
CA ILE A 46 -14.87 -3.12 -12.61
C ILE A 46 -15.35 -3.59 -11.23
N GLY A 47 -14.44 -4.15 -10.42
CA GLY A 47 -14.76 -4.61 -9.07
C GLY A 47 -15.21 -3.49 -8.13
N ILE A 48 -14.63 -2.29 -8.29
CA ILE A 48 -15.04 -1.08 -7.54
C ILE A 48 -16.48 -0.71 -7.89
N ILE A 49 -16.80 -0.57 -9.17
CA ILE A 49 -18.14 -0.19 -9.64
C ILE A 49 -19.18 -1.22 -9.21
N GLU A 50 -18.88 -2.52 -9.39
CA GLU A 50 -19.75 -3.60 -8.95
C GLU A 50 -20.02 -3.58 -7.44
N SER A 51 -18.99 -3.31 -6.62
CA SER A 51 -19.15 -3.22 -5.16
C SER A 51 -20.03 -2.02 -4.76
N VAL A 52 -19.87 -0.88 -5.46
CA VAL A 52 -20.71 0.32 -5.24
C VAL A 52 -22.15 0.06 -5.68
N GLU A 53 -22.39 -0.58 -6.81
CA GLU A 53 -23.75 -0.95 -7.26
C GLU A 53 -24.45 -1.86 -6.24
N LYS A 54 -23.76 -2.88 -5.74
CA LYS A 54 -24.28 -3.80 -4.73
C LYS A 54 -24.62 -3.10 -3.42
N VAL A 55 -23.73 -2.22 -2.93
CA VAL A 55 -23.94 -1.53 -1.66
C VAL A 55 -25.07 -0.50 -1.74
N LEU A 56 -25.27 0.14 -2.89
CA LEU A 56 -26.40 1.04 -3.15
C LEU A 56 -27.72 0.29 -3.22
N SER A 57 -27.74 -0.86 -3.90
CA SER A 57 -28.96 -1.66 -4.05
C SER A 57 -29.44 -2.23 -2.72
N SER A 58 -28.52 -2.66 -1.85
CA SER A 58 -28.86 -3.21 -0.53
C SER A 58 -29.25 -2.14 0.50
N GLY A 59 -28.69 -0.93 0.38
CA GLY A 59 -28.88 0.15 1.37
C GLY A 59 -30.16 0.97 1.21
N LYS A 60 -30.84 0.90 0.07
CA LYS A 60 -32.03 1.74 -0.26
C LYS A 60 -31.81 3.24 0.03
N VAL A 61 -30.60 3.74 -0.25
CA VAL A 61 -30.17 5.11 0.06
C VAL A 61 -30.44 6.07 -1.11
N CYS A 62 -30.71 7.34 -0.79
CA CYS A 62 -30.79 8.40 -1.78
C CYS A 62 -29.38 8.78 -2.25
N LYS A 63 -29.10 8.68 -3.55
CA LYS A 63 -27.79 8.97 -4.13
C LYS A 63 -27.37 10.43 -3.96
N ASP A 64 -28.33 11.37 -3.95
CA ASP A 64 -28.07 12.79 -3.72
C ASP A 64 -27.53 13.10 -2.32
N ASN A 65 -27.73 12.18 -1.37
CA ASN A 65 -27.21 12.29 -0.01
C ASN A 65 -25.74 11.85 0.10
N ILE A 66 -25.19 11.20 -0.93
CA ILE A 66 -23.77 10.79 -0.94
C ILE A 66 -22.94 12.06 -1.14
N LYS A 67 -22.11 12.39 -0.14
CA LYS A 67 -21.27 13.59 -0.10
C LYS A 67 -19.80 13.29 -0.26
N LEU A 68 -19.40 12.03 -0.11
CA LEU A 68 -18.00 11.62 -0.16
C LEU A 68 -17.92 10.18 -0.67
N VAL A 69 -16.98 9.93 -1.59
CA VAL A 69 -16.51 8.58 -1.96
C VAL A 69 -15.03 8.52 -1.66
N SER A 70 -14.58 7.55 -0.88
CA SER A 70 -13.17 7.38 -0.54
C SER A 70 -12.67 5.99 -0.89
N LEU A 71 -11.49 5.91 -1.50
CA LEU A 71 -10.90 4.69 -2.04
C LEU A 71 -9.51 4.43 -1.45
N ALA A 72 -9.35 3.26 -0.83
CA ALA A 72 -8.06 2.66 -0.57
C ALA A 72 -7.74 1.61 -1.65
N THR A 73 -6.54 1.65 -2.23
CA THR A 73 -6.17 0.77 -3.34
C THR A 73 -4.74 0.28 -3.25
N THR A 74 -4.52 -0.97 -3.60
CA THR A 74 -3.19 -1.56 -3.72
C THR A 74 -2.52 -1.30 -5.07
N LEU A 75 -3.18 -0.56 -5.98
CA LEU A 75 -2.76 -0.42 -7.37
C LEU A 75 -1.36 0.18 -7.53
N ALA A 76 -1.07 1.28 -6.82
CA ALA A 76 0.24 1.93 -6.87
C ALA A 76 1.35 1.01 -6.34
N THR A 77 1.10 0.33 -5.22
CA THR A 77 2.03 -0.62 -4.61
C THR A 77 2.31 -1.79 -5.55
N ASN A 78 1.26 -2.41 -6.10
CA ASN A 78 1.38 -3.55 -6.99
C ASN A 78 2.10 -3.18 -8.30
N ALA A 79 1.80 -2.01 -8.89
CA ALA A 79 2.48 -1.54 -10.09
C ALA A 79 4.00 -1.42 -9.88
N ILE A 80 4.44 -0.93 -8.72
CA ILE A 80 5.87 -0.84 -8.40
C ILE A 80 6.49 -2.22 -8.19
N ILE A 81 5.82 -3.12 -7.45
CA ILE A 81 6.30 -4.48 -7.22
C ILE A 81 6.45 -5.25 -8.53
N GLU A 82 5.49 -5.12 -9.44
CA GLU A 82 5.45 -5.77 -10.73
C GLU A 82 6.33 -5.07 -11.80
N GLY A 83 7.00 -3.98 -11.44
CA GLY A 83 7.83 -3.19 -12.37
C GLY A 83 7.04 -2.50 -13.48
N LYS A 84 5.71 -2.43 -13.35
CA LYS A 84 4.80 -1.77 -14.33
C LYS A 84 4.83 -0.25 -14.17
N GLY A 85 4.45 0.46 -15.22
CA GLY A 85 4.30 1.93 -15.20
C GLY A 85 4.76 2.60 -16.46
N GLY A 86 4.63 3.92 -16.50
CA GLY A 86 5.06 4.77 -17.61
C GLY A 86 6.58 4.81 -17.76
N LYS A 87 7.02 5.18 -18.96
CA LYS A 87 8.42 5.43 -19.29
C LYS A 87 8.83 6.81 -18.76
N VAL A 88 9.92 6.86 -18.02
CA VAL A 88 10.39 8.08 -17.35
C VAL A 88 11.69 8.56 -17.94
N GLY A 89 11.75 9.87 -18.29
CA GLY A 89 12.97 10.61 -18.58
C GLY A 89 13.47 11.32 -17.32
N LEU A 90 14.72 11.11 -16.95
CA LEU A 90 15.33 11.70 -15.77
C LEU A 90 16.39 12.73 -16.16
N ILE A 91 16.23 13.97 -15.71
CA ILE A 91 17.23 15.04 -15.82
C ILE A 91 17.89 15.22 -14.43
N LEU A 92 19.19 14.99 -14.38
CA LEU A 92 20.00 15.18 -13.18
C LEU A 92 20.77 16.49 -13.28
N ILE A 93 20.59 17.39 -12.32
CA ILE A 93 21.25 18.69 -12.29
C ILE A 93 22.41 18.64 -11.30
N GLY A 94 23.64 18.90 -11.79
CA GLY A 94 24.87 18.97 -10.98
C GLY A 94 25.32 17.62 -10.40
N MET A 95 24.87 16.50 -11.00
CA MET A 95 25.17 15.15 -10.51
C MET A 95 25.33 14.19 -11.69
N LYS A 96 26.23 13.21 -11.55
CA LYS A 96 26.39 12.11 -12.50
C LYS A 96 25.47 10.94 -12.14
N LEU A 97 25.12 10.15 -13.16
CA LEU A 97 24.30 8.95 -12.97
C LEU A 97 24.98 7.92 -12.05
N GLU A 98 26.31 7.80 -12.14
CA GLU A 98 27.09 6.88 -11.32
C GLU A 98 26.97 7.19 -9.83
N ASP A 99 27.02 8.48 -9.46
CA ASP A 99 26.87 8.93 -8.07
C ASP A 99 25.46 8.59 -7.54
N LEU A 100 24.44 8.78 -8.37
CA LEU A 100 23.08 8.43 -8.02
C LEU A 100 22.90 6.91 -7.88
N ARG A 101 23.50 6.09 -8.77
CA ARG A 101 23.47 4.62 -8.66
C ARG A 101 24.12 4.14 -7.36
N LEU A 102 25.23 4.74 -6.95
CA LEU A 102 25.88 4.45 -5.67
C LEU A 102 24.95 4.81 -4.49
N ALA A 103 24.27 5.95 -4.55
CA ALA A 103 23.36 6.39 -3.50
C ALA A 103 22.12 5.49 -3.38
N VAL A 104 21.61 4.95 -4.50
CA VAL A 104 20.42 4.10 -4.56
C VAL A 104 20.76 2.61 -4.39
N GLY A 105 21.97 2.19 -4.72
CA GLY A 105 22.47 0.81 -4.61
C GLY A 105 22.04 -0.14 -5.73
N ARG A 106 21.35 0.36 -6.77
CA ARG A 106 20.91 -0.42 -7.94
C ARG A 106 20.49 0.47 -9.12
N ASP A 107 20.27 -0.14 -10.29
CA ASP A 107 19.79 0.57 -11.47
C ASP A 107 18.38 1.13 -11.30
N LEU A 108 18.19 2.36 -11.80
CA LEU A 108 16.92 3.07 -11.72
C LEU A 108 15.94 2.57 -12.80
N PRO A 109 14.64 2.48 -12.50
CA PRO A 109 13.63 2.05 -13.46
C PRO A 109 13.20 3.21 -14.37
N VAL A 110 14.11 3.77 -15.14
CA VAL A 110 13.92 4.90 -16.05
C VAL A 110 14.22 4.52 -17.50
N GLN A 111 13.60 5.22 -18.46
CA GLN A 111 13.83 5.00 -19.88
C GLN A 111 15.14 5.64 -20.35
N ARG A 112 15.40 6.86 -19.90
CA ARG A 112 16.59 7.63 -20.25
C ARG A 112 17.01 8.56 -19.12
N VAL A 113 18.30 8.78 -18.98
CA VAL A 113 18.88 9.73 -18.03
C VAL A 113 19.79 10.71 -18.78
N VAL A 114 19.68 11.99 -18.47
CA VAL A 114 20.59 13.04 -18.94
C VAL A 114 21.08 13.82 -17.73
N SER A 115 22.39 14.02 -17.63
CA SER A 115 23.02 14.87 -16.62
C SER A 115 23.35 16.23 -17.22
N VAL A 116 22.97 17.31 -16.52
CA VAL A 116 23.22 18.68 -16.94
C VAL A 116 24.01 19.43 -15.86
N SER A 117 24.79 20.44 -16.27
CA SER A 117 25.51 21.30 -15.34
C SER A 117 24.55 22.20 -14.56
N GLY A 118 24.94 22.52 -13.32
CA GLY A 118 24.16 23.33 -12.39
C GLY A 118 24.32 22.86 -10.95
N GLY A 119 23.48 23.35 -10.06
CA GLY A 119 23.35 22.84 -8.70
C GLY A 119 23.65 23.87 -7.61
N HIS A 120 23.22 23.49 -6.39
CA HIS A 120 23.34 24.29 -5.17
C HIS A 120 24.13 23.52 -4.12
N GLY A 121 24.78 24.26 -3.21
CA GLY A 121 25.50 23.73 -2.06
C GLY A 121 24.59 23.37 -0.88
N PRO A 122 25.20 22.81 0.19
CA PRO A 122 24.47 22.50 1.42
C PRO A 122 23.83 23.73 2.08
N ASP A 123 24.39 24.90 1.87
CA ASP A 123 23.90 26.20 2.33
C ASP A 123 22.84 26.85 1.40
N GLY A 124 22.44 26.17 0.33
CA GLY A 124 21.48 26.65 -0.67
C GLY A 124 22.02 27.69 -1.64
N ARG A 125 23.31 28.02 -1.61
CA ARG A 125 23.95 28.91 -2.59
C ARG A 125 24.19 28.17 -3.90
N GLU A 126 24.07 28.89 -5.01
CA GLU A 126 24.39 28.37 -6.33
C GLU A 126 25.89 28.09 -6.41
N ILE A 127 26.27 26.84 -6.76
CA ILE A 127 27.66 26.44 -6.97
C ILE A 127 28.03 26.59 -8.46
N SER A 128 27.07 26.25 -9.33
CA SER A 128 27.22 26.33 -10.78
C SER A 128 25.90 26.76 -11.39
N ALA A 129 25.94 27.67 -12.37
CA ALA A 129 24.75 28.07 -13.09
C ALA A 129 24.11 26.90 -13.86
N LEU A 130 22.80 26.89 -13.95
CA LEU A 130 22.07 25.90 -14.72
C LEU A 130 22.36 26.06 -16.22
N ASP A 131 22.76 24.96 -16.86
CA ASP A 131 22.89 24.89 -18.31
C ASP A 131 21.50 24.75 -18.97
N ILE A 132 20.92 25.90 -19.31
CA ILE A 132 19.58 26.00 -19.91
C ILE A 132 19.53 25.25 -21.25
N ALA A 133 20.56 25.41 -22.09
CA ALA A 133 20.60 24.80 -23.42
C ALA A 133 20.63 23.26 -23.31
N ALA A 134 21.40 22.73 -22.37
CA ALA A 134 21.44 21.30 -22.11
C ALA A 134 20.08 20.75 -21.61
N VAL A 135 19.31 21.52 -20.82
CA VAL A 135 17.96 21.11 -20.41
C VAL A 135 16.98 21.10 -21.61
N GLU A 136 17.06 22.10 -22.50
CA GLU A 136 16.27 22.14 -23.72
C GLU A 136 16.58 20.95 -24.64
N GLU A 137 17.87 20.68 -24.89
CA GLU A 137 18.34 19.55 -25.68
C GLU A 137 17.89 18.21 -25.09
N ALA A 138 18.07 18.02 -23.78
CA ALA A 138 17.62 16.82 -23.07
C ALA A 138 16.10 16.60 -23.22
N THR A 139 15.32 17.69 -23.17
CA THR A 139 13.87 17.62 -23.33
C THR A 139 13.50 17.21 -24.76
N GLU A 140 14.11 17.81 -25.77
CA GLU A 140 13.89 17.49 -27.18
C GLU A 140 14.20 16.01 -27.49
N ILE A 141 15.31 15.49 -26.97
CA ILE A 141 15.71 14.08 -27.14
C ILE A 141 14.68 13.12 -26.51
N MET A 142 14.13 13.46 -25.35
CA MET A 142 13.31 12.55 -24.57
C MET A 142 11.80 12.67 -24.81
N LYS A 143 11.31 13.83 -25.28
CA LYS A 143 9.86 14.13 -25.31
C LYS A 143 8.99 13.10 -26.02
N ASP A 144 9.51 12.41 -27.02
CA ASP A 144 8.76 11.39 -27.78
C ASP A 144 8.95 9.95 -27.25
N GLU A 145 9.97 9.73 -26.41
CA GLU A 145 10.34 8.41 -25.89
C GLU A 145 9.74 8.10 -24.50
N VAL A 146 9.30 9.14 -23.76
CA VAL A 146 8.88 9.02 -22.37
C VAL A 146 7.41 9.41 -22.16
N ASP A 147 6.81 8.98 -21.07
CA ASP A 147 5.45 9.36 -20.66
C ASP A 147 5.46 10.51 -19.64
N SER A 148 6.59 10.74 -18.98
CA SER A 148 6.76 11.77 -17.96
C SER A 148 8.24 12.12 -17.77
N PHE A 149 8.48 13.30 -17.19
CA PHE A 149 9.81 13.79 -16.84
C PHE A 149 10.00 13.85 -15.33
N VAL A 150 11.21 13.56 -14.88
CA VAL A 150 11.67 13.80 -13.51
C VAL A 150 12.89 14.71 -13.56
N VAL A 151 12.90 15.72 -12.70
CA VAL A 151 14.04 16.62 -12.48
C VAL A 151 14.52 16.44 -11.05
N SER A 152 15.81 16.19 -10.87
CA SER A 152 16.40 15.99 -9.55
C SER A 152 17.77 16.64 -9.43
N SER A 153 18.01 17.33 -8.30
CA SER A 153 19.24 18.07 -8.01
C SER A 153 19.67 17.85 -6.56
N TYR A 154 21.00 17.91 -6.31
CA TYR A 154 21.49 18.03 -4.93
C TYR A 154 20.91 19.27 -4.28
N PHE A 155 20.62 19.20 -2.99
CA PHE A 155 20.16 20.31 -2.16
C PHE A 155 19.00 21.15 -2.73
N SER A 156 18.22 20.62 -3.69
CA SER A 156 16.98 21.26 -4.16
C SER A 156 15.96 21.51 -3.03
N ILE A 157 16.08 20.79 -1.91
CA ILE A 157 15.31 21.06 -0.69
C ILE A 157 15.78 22.33 0.05
N ARG A 158 16.99 22.81 -0.22
CA ARG A 158 17.51 24.09 0.30
C ARG A 158 17.20 25.23 -0.64
N ASN A 159 17.40 25.01 -1.94
CA ASN A 159 17.08 25.94 -3.00
C ASN A 159 16.54 25.20 -4.24
N PRO A 160 15.25 25.27 -4.53
CA PRO A 160 14.59 24.55 -5.64
C PRO A 160 14.74 25.26 -6.99
N ALA A 161 15.40 26.41 -7.09
CA ALA A 161 15.38 27.28 -8.27
C ALA A 161 15.75 26.56 -9.58
N HIS A 162 16.79 25.71 -9.57
CA HIS A 162 17.21 25.00 -10.79
C HIS A 162 16.20 23.91 -11.20
N GLU A 163 15.62 23.14 -10.26
CA GLU A 163 14.56 22.19 -10.60
C GLU A 163 13.31 22.91 -11.13
N GLN A 164 12.98 24.09 -10.55
CA GLN A 164 11.84 24.88 -11.01
C GLN A 164 12.09 25.47 -12.40
N THR A 165 13.27 26.04 -12.66
CA THR A 165 13.65 26.56 -13.98
C THR A 165 13.63 25.44 -15.03
N ALA A 166 14.20 24.28 -14.74
CA ALA A 166 14.16 23.13 -15.63
C ALA A 166 12.72 22.66 -15.92
N LYS A 167 11.86 22.64 -14.89
CA LYS A 167 10.43 22.34 -15.05
C LYS A 167 9.72 23.31 -15.99
N ASP A 168 10.01 24.61 -15.87
CA ASP A 168 9.41 25.64 -16.73
C ASP A 168 9.93 25.55 -18.18
N ILE A 169 11.20 25.14 -18.37
CA ILE A 169 11.77 24.84 -19.68
C ILE A 169 11.04 23.66 -20.32
N ILE A 170 10.95 22.53 -19.60
CA ILE A 170 10.30 21.32 -20.11
C ILE A 170 8.83 21.61 -20.48
N ARG A 171 8.09 22.38 -19.68
CA ARG A 171 6.71 22.78 -19.96
C ARG A 171 6.51 23.52 -21.29
N ARG A 172 7.51 24.26 -21.74
CA ARG A 172 7.45 24.95 -23.03
C ARG A 172 7.56 23.98 -24.23
N HIS A 173 8.19 22.83 -24.04
CA HIS A 173 8.48 21.85 -25.08
C HIS A 173 7.61 20.58 -25.01
N SER A 174 6.93 20.34 -23.86
CA SER A 174 6.14 19.13 -23.63
C SER A 174 4.96 19.38 -22.69
N SER A 175 3.81 18.75 -22.99
CA SER A 175 2.62 18.74 -22.13
C SER A 175 2.61 17.56 -21.13
N LYS A 176 3.65 16.74 -21.12
CA LYS A 176 3.74 15.54 -20.25
C LYS A 176 3.94 15.95 -18.79
N PRO A 177 3.54 15.09 -17.83
CA PRO A 177 3.78 15.33 -16.41
C PRO A 177 5.27 15.54 -16.10
N ILE A 178 5.57 16.52 -15.24
CA ILE A 178 6.93 16.86 -14.81
C ILE A 178 6.97 16.85 -13.29
N ILE A 179 7.83 16.05 -12.71
CA ILE A 179 7.98 15.86 -11.28
C ILE A 179 9.37 16.35 -10.84
N CYS A 180 9.40 17.32 -9.91
CA CYS A 180 10.64 17.75 -9.27
C CYS A 180 10.87 17.01 -7.95
N GLY A 181 12.11 16.64 -7.66
CA GLY A 181 12.47 15.91 -6.44
C GLY A 181 12.07 16.65 -5.17
N HIS A 182 12.30 17.96 -5.09
CA HIS A 182 11.94 18.80 -3.93
C HIS A 182 10.44 18.88 -3.65
N GLU A 183 9.57 18.64 -4.65
CA GLU A 183 8.11 18.70 -4.47
C GLU A 183 7.58 17.53 -3.66
N LEU A 184 8.25 16.36 -3.69
CA LEU A 184 7.79 15.14 -3.02
C LEU A 184 8.36 14.96 -1.62
N SER A 185 9.51 15.56 -1.32
CA SER A 185 10.11 15.49 0.01
C SER A 185 11.01 16.70 0.29
N ARG A 186 10.95 17.19 1.52
CA ARG A 186 11.84 18.24 2.04
C ARG A 186 13.02 17.66 2.84
N GLU A 187 13.15 16.34 2.89
CA GLU A 187 14.22 15.65 3.63
C GLU A 187 15.48 15.49 2.78
N LEU A 188 16.64 15.47 3.45
CA LEU A 188 17.91 15.10 2.84
C LEU A 188 17.85 13.65 2.33
N GLY A 189 18.73 13.30 1.39
CA GLY A 189 18.79 11.98 0.76
C GLY A 189 18.40 12.06 -0.70
N ILE A 190 19.38 12.35 -1.56
CA ILE A 190 19.19 12.52 -3.00
C ILE A 190 18.69 11.22 -3.65
N GLY A 191 19.21 10.06 -3.22
CA GLY A 191 18.83 8.76 -3.75
C GLY A 191 17.34 8.47 -3.52
N GLU A 192 16.89 8.54 -2.27
CA GLU A 192 15.50 8.27 -1.89
C GLU A 192 14.53 9.30 -2.48
N ARG A 193 14.95 10.58 -2.57
CA ARG A 193 14.12 11.63 -3.16
C ARG A 193 13.96 11.42 -4.66
N THR A 194 15.06 11.11 -5.36
CA THR A 194 15.02 10.85 -6.81
C THR A 194 14.21 9.61 -7.13
N ILE A 195 14.42 8.50 -6.41
CA ILE A 195 13.65 7.27 -6.66
C ILE A 195 12.16 7.48 -6.35
N THR A 196 11.81 8.27 -5.32
CA THR A 196 10.42 8.61 -5.04
C THR A 196 9.79 9.36 -6.21
N ALA A 197 10.51 10.33 -6.80
CA ALA A 197 10.03 11.07 -7.97
C ALA A 197 9.89 10.18 -9.21
N VAL A 198 10.82 9.27 -9.44
CA VAL A 198 10.76 8.28 -10.53
C VAL A 198 9.58 7.35 -10.36
N LEU A 199 9.36 6.78 -9.17
CA LEU A 199 8.22 5.89 -8.90
C LEU A 199 6.90 6.66 -9.00
N ASN A 200 6.84 7.91 -8.54
CA ASN A 200 5.68 8.79 -8.73
C ASN A 200 5.34 8.92 -10.21
N ALA A 201 6.32 9.31 -11.02
CA ALA A 201 6.15 9.50 -12.46
C ALA A 201 5.69 8.23 -13.19
N ARG A 202 6.22 7.07 -12.79
CA ARG A 202 5.83 5.76 -13.36
C ARG A 202 4.38 5.39 -13.08
N VAL A 203 3.85 5.74 -11.91
CA VAL A 203 2.50 5.34 -11.47
C VAL A 203 1.41 6.28 -12.00
N ILE A 204 1.74 7.51 -12.43
CA ILE A 204 0.77 8.48 -12.94
C ILE A 204 -0.19 7.90 -14.00
N PRO A 205 0.25 7.25 -15.09
CA PRO A 205 -0.67 6.77 -16.12
C PRO A 205 -1.65 5.70 -15.60
N ILE A 206 -1.22 4.93 -14.62
CA ILE A 206 -2.00 3.84 -14.03
C ILE A 206 -3.12 4.41 -13.15
N ILE A 207 -2.80 5.37 -12.29
CA ILE A 207 -3.78 6.04 -11.40
C ILE A 207 -4.74 6.91 -12.21
N ASP A 208 -4.25 7.64 -13.23
CA ASP A 208 -5.10 8.42 -14.12
C ASP A 208 -6.18 7.57 -14.79
N ARG A 209 -5.81 6.39 -15.29
CA ARG A 209 -6.78 5.44 -15.86
C ARG A 209 -7.81 5.00 -14.81
N LEU A 210 -7.37 4.61 -13.61
CA LEU A 210 -8.28 4.20 -12.54
C LEU A 210 -9.27 5.31 -12.19
N ILE A 211 -8.77 6.55 -11.99
CA ILE A 211 -9.62 7.69 -11.63
C ILE A 211 -10.68 7.93 -12.71
N ARG A 212 -10.28 7.98 -13.98
CA ARG A 212 -11.21 8.20 -15.10
C ARG A 212 -12.30 7.13 -15.17
N ASP A 213 -11.92 5.86 -15.00
CA ASP A 213 -12.87 4.75 -15.13
C ASP A 213 -13.81 4.68 -13.93
N VAL A 214 -13.33 4.90 -12.70
CA VAL A 214 -14.16 4.97 -11.49
C VAL A 214 -15.12 6.17 -11.56
N LYS A 215 -14.65 7.35 -11.94
CA LYS A 215 -15.52 8.54 -12.09
C LYS A 215 -16.62 8.32 -13.12
N ARG A 216 -16.27 7.72 -14.27
CA ARG A 216 -17.25 7.39 -15.30
C ARG A 216 -18.33 6.45 -14.75
N GLY A 217 -17.95 5.45 -13.95
CA GLY A 217 -18.87 4.54 -13.28
C GLY A 217 -19.78 5.25 -12.28
N LEU A 218 -19.19 6.07 -11.37
CA LEU A 218 -19.94 6.85 -10.39
C LEU A 218 -20.94 7.81 -11.05
N THR A 219 -20.53 8.52 -12.11
CA THR A 219 -21.40 9.43 -12.88
C THR A 219 -22.55 8.68 -13.54
N LYS A 220 -22.31 7.49 -14.12
CA LYS A 220 -23.39 6.63 -14.68
C LYS A 220 -24.38 6.18 -13.62
N MET A 221 -23.94 5.99 -12.39
CA MET A 221 -24.80 5.67 -11.26
C MET A 221 -25.52 6.90 -10.67
N GLY A 222 -25.24 8.12 -11.17
CA GLY A 222 -25.82 9.37 -10.67
C GLY A 222 -25.17 9.87 -9.37
N ILE A 223 -23.94 9.48 -9.09
CA ILE A 223 -23.17 9.94 -7.92
C ILE A 223 -22.25 11.09 -8.38
N ALA A 224 -22.48 12.29 -7.82
CA ALA A 224 -21.68 13.49 -8.09
C ALA A 224 -20.69 13.83 -6.96
N ALA A 225 -20.59 12.99 -5.93
CA ALA A 225 -19.72 13.22 -4.79
C ALA A 225 -18.24 13.21 -5.19
N PRO A 226 -17.37 14.01 -4.51
CA PRO A 226 -15.93 14.01 -4.73
C PRO A 226 -15.34 12.62 -4.42
N LEU A 227 -14.36 12.24 -5.24
CA LEU A 227 -13.57 11.01 -5.05
C LEU A 227 -12.28 11.36 -4.32
N MET A 228 -12.08 10.74 -3.17
CA MET A 228 -10.87 10.86 -2.36
C MET A 228 -10.08 9.57 -2.37
N PHE A 229 -8.78 9.66 -2.17
CA PHE A 229 -7.87 8.51 -2.04
C PHE A 229 -7.25 8.48 -0.65
N VAL A 230 -7.09 7.29 -0.11
CA VAL A 230 -6.35 7.09 1.14
C VAL A 230 -4.84 7.15 0.85
N LYS A 231 -4.10 7.89 1.65
CA LYS A 231 -2.63 7.94 1.63
C LYS A 231 -2.04 6.83 2.50
N GLY A 232 -0.74 6.57 2.32
CA GLY A 232 -0.01 5.59 3.12
C GLY A 232 0.02 5.88 4.63
N ASP A 233 -0.16 7.13 5.03
CA ASP A 233 -0.25 7.57 6.44
C ASP A 233 -1.69 7.54 7.01
N GLY A 234 -2.68 7.08 6.22
CA GLY A 234 -4.09 7.01 6.60
C GLY A 234 -4.87 8.31 6.40
N SER A 235 -4.24 9.40 5.98
CA SER A 235 -4.94 10.63 5.61
C SER A 235 -5.55 10.54 4.21
N LEU A 236 -6.41 11.49 3.85
CA LEU A 236 -7.09 11.54 2.56
C LEU A 236 -6.45 12.57 1.62
N MET A 237 -6.59 12.34 0.32
CA MET A 237 -6.24 13.28 -0.74
C MET A 237 -7.28 13.23 -1.85
N SER A 238 -7.52 14.37 -2.52
CA SER A 238 -8.42 14.45 -3.67
C SER A 238 -7.87 13.67 -4.87
N GLU A 239 -8.76 13.35 -5.80
CA GLU A 239 -8.38 12.72 -7.07
C GLU A 239 -7.35 13.56 -7.86
N GLN A 240 -7.46 14.90 -7.81
CA GLN A 240 -6.52 15.79 -8.49
C GLN A 240 -5.13 15.69 -7.85
N TYR A 241 -5.06 15.70 -6.53
CA TYR A 241 -3.78 15.52 -5.82
C TYR A 241 -3.19 14.12 -6.04
N ALA A 242 -4.05 13.08 -6.10
CA ALA A 242 -3.63 11.73 -6.40
C ALA A 242 -3.05 11.57 -7.83
N LEU A 243 -3.48 12.38 -8.80
CA LEU A 243 -2.88 12.46 -10.14
C LEU A 243 -1.49 13.08 -10.14
N GLU A 244 -1.26 14.06 -9.27
CA GLU A 244 0.05 14.71 -9.16
C GLU A 244 1.04 13.88 -8.33
N ARG A 245 0.54 13.26 -7.25
CA ARG A 245 1.34 12.50 -6.27
C ARG A 245 0.78 11.09 -6.01
N PRO A 246 0.62 10.26 -7.04
CA PRO A 246 0.08 8.91 -6.86
C PRO A 246 0.94 8.02 -5.97
N VAL A 247 2.22 8.32 -5.82
CA VAL A 247 3.13 7.61 -4.91
C VAL A 247 2.67 7.69 -3.45
N GLU A 248 1.94 8.73 -3.05
CA GLU A 248 1.41 8.85 -1.69
C GLU A 248 0.28 7.85 -1.38
N ALA A 249 -0.34 7.23 -2.39
CA ALA A 249 -1.30 6.13 -2.22
C ALA A 249 -0.65 4.77 -1.92
N ILE A 250 0.69 4.70 -1.92
CA ILE A 250 1.43 3.49 -1.57
C ILE A 250 1.10 3.11 -0.13
N GLN A 251 0.84 1.79 0.11
CA GLN A 251 0.41 1.25 1.39
C GLN A 251 -0.92 1.83 1.92
N SER A 252 -1.77 2.42 1.06
CA SER A 252 -3.11 2.88 1.47
C SER A 252 -4.02 1.75 1.97
N GLY A 253 -3.87 0.53 1.47
CA GLY A 253 -4.60 -0.65 1.96
C GLY A 253 -4.31 -0.94 3.44
N PRO A 254 -3.05 -1.18 3.83
CA PRO A 254 -2.64 -1.29 5.24
C PRO A 254 -3.11 -0.13 6.10
N ALA A 255 -2.94 1.11 5.63
CA ALA A 255 -3.39 2.30 6.35
C ALA A 255 -4.91 2.30 6.60
N ALA A 256 -5.71 1.99 5.58
CA ALA A 256 -7.16 1.88 5.70
C ALA A 256 -7.55 0.76 6.68
N SER A 257 -6.90 -0.41 6.61
CA SER A 257 -7.14 -1.51 7.55
C SER A 257 -6.94 -1.08 9.00
N VAL A 258 -5.84 -0.42 9.29
CA VAL A 258 -5.49 0.02 10.64
C VAL A 258 -6.45 1.10 11.14
N MET A 259 -6.83 2.06 10.27
CA MET A 259 -7.84 3.08 10.57
C MET A 259 -9.20 2.45 10.88
N GLY A 260 -9.61 1.44 10.11
CA GLY A 260 -10.85 0.71 10.33
C GLY A 260 -10.86 -0.07 11.65
N GLY A 261 -9.76 -0.75 11.97
CA GLY A 261 -9.59 -1.45 13.24
C GLY A 261 -9.66 -0.53 14.45
N LYS A 262 -8.99 0.62 14.38
CA LYS A 262 -9.10 1.68 15.41
C LYS A 262 -10.53 2.17 15.57
N PHE A 263 -11.16 2.54 14.44
CA PHE A 263 -12.53 3.08 14.44
C PHE A 263 -13.53 2.08 15.03
N LEU A 264 -13.50 0.83 14.57
CA LEU A 264 -14.46 -0.19 14.99
C LEU A 264 -14.27 -0.64 16.46
N SER A 265 -13.04 -0.66 16.94
CA SER A 265 -12.75 -1.11 18.32
C SER A 265 -12.89 -0.01 19.37
N GLY A 266 -12.74 1.26 18.97
CA GLY A 266 -12.69 2.39 19.88
C GLY A 266 -11.52 2.37 20.87
N ARG A 267 -10.50 1.51 20.63
CA ARG A 267 -9.32 1.39 21.50
C ARG A 267 -8.28 2.45 21.15
N GLU A 268 -7.53 2.87 22.16
CA GLU A 268 -6.38 3.75 22.02
C GLU A 268 -5.05 2.99 21.99
N ASP A 269 -5.01 1.82 22.65
CA ASP A 269 -3.85 0.92 22.68
C ASP A 269 -4.28 -0.48 22.28
N ALA A 270 -3.69 -1.01 21.20
CA ALA A 270 -3.97 -2.36 20.69
C ALA A 270 -2.95 -2.80 19.64
N VAL A 271 -2.86 -4.09 19.38
CA VAL A 271 -2.32 -4.61 18.12
C VAL A 271 -3.48 -4.86 17.17
N ILE A 272 -3.51 -4.11 16.06
CA ILE A 272 -4.52 -4.29 15.01
C ILE A 272 -4.01 -5.31 14.01
N ILE A 273 -4.83 -6.31 13.71
CA ILE A 273 -4.52 -7.39 12.78
C ILE A 273 -5.62 -7.46 11.74
N ASP A 274 -5.27 -7.24 10.48
CA ASP A 274 -6.15 -7.46 9.34
C ASP A 274 -5.78 -8.78 8.65
N ILE A 275 -6.66 -9.75 8.73
CA ILE A 275 -6.48 -11.05 8.09
C ILE A 275 -7.23 -11.04 6.77
N GLY A 276 -6.49 -10.85 5.69
CA GLY A 276 -7.01 -10.89 4.33
C GLY A 276 -6.96 -12.27 3.70
N SER A 277 -7.32 -12.34 2.43
CA SER A 277 -7.22 -13.56 1.62
C SER A 277 -5.77 -13.92 1.27
N THR A 278 -4.90 -12.94 1.09
CA THR A 278 -3.51 -13.13 0.63
C THR A 278 -2.51 -12.87 1.74
N THR A 279 -2.73 -11.81 2.50
CA THR A 279 -1.78 -11.32 3.51
C THR A 279 -2.50 -11.01 4.82
N THR A 280 -1.75 -11.14 5.91
CA THR A 280 -2.14 -10.62 7.22
C THR A 280 -1.29 -9.39 7.51
N ILE A 281 -1.92 -8.28 7.86
CA ILE A 281 -1.27 -7.00 8.18
C ILE A 281 -1.35 -6.80 9.70
N LEU A 282 -0.23 -6.37 10.29
CA LEU A 282 -0.12 -6.06 11.71
C LEU A 282 0.35 -4.63 11.91
N CYS A 283 -0.28 -3.91 12.82
CA CYS A 283 0.11 -2.56 13.22
C CYS A 283 -0.18 -2.32 14.70
N ASN A 284 0.67 -1.53 15.34
CA ASN A 284 0.46 -1.09 16.72
C ASN A 284 -0.28 0.24 16.74
N LEU A 285 -1.31 0.28 17.55
CA LEU A 285 -1.99 1.51 17.98
C LEU A 285 -1.49 1.87 19.37
N GLU A 286 -0.95 3.07 19.56
CA GLU A 286 -0.40 3.58 20.81
C GLU A 286 -0.97 4.98 21.07
N LYS A 287 -1.67 5.16 22.18
CA LYS A 287 -2.34 6.43 22.55
C LYS A 287 -3.20 7.01 21.42
N GLY A 288 -3.97 6.15 20.76
CA GLY A 288 -4.86 6.52 19.66
C GLY A 288 -4.14 6.92 18.36
N SER A 289 -2.84 6.71 18.26
CA SER A 289 -2.04 7.05 17.08
C SER A 289 -1.28 5.84 16.54
N PHE A 290 -1.05 5.84 15.23
CA PHE A 290 -0.18 4.86 14.58
C PHE A 290 1.21 5.44 14.41
N ARG A 291 2.21 4.61 14.57
CA ARG A 291 3.57 4.98 14.21
C ARG A 291 3.67 5.09 12.69
N ILE A 292 4.29 6.16 12.22
CA ILE A 292 4.59 6.41 10.81
C ILE A 292 6.07 6.11 10.58
N GLU A 293 6.39 5.50 9.44
CA GLU A 293 7.76 5.35 8.99
C GLU A 293 8.30 6.71 8.56
N GLU A 294 8.90 7.44 9.49
CA GLU A 294 9.41 8.80 9.28
C GLU A 294 10.49 8.85 8.17
N GLN A 295 11.30 7.81 8.04
CA GLN A 295 12.32 7.71 6.99
C GLN A 295 11.77 7.32 5.62
N GLY A 296 10.45 7.05 5.54
CA GLY A 296 9.76 6.64 4.34
C GLY A 296 9.72 5.14 4.11
N ALA A 297 8.65 4.69 3.46
CA ALA A 297 8.36 3.28 3.21
C ALA A 297 9.35 2.65 2.22
N THR A 298 9.70 1.39 2.47
CA THR A 298 10.46 0.56 1.53
C THR A 298 9.51 -0.33 0.73
N ILE A 299 9.56 -0.24 -0.60
CA ILE A 299 8.67 -0.97 -1.50
C ILE A 299 9.47 -1.64 -2.60
N ALA A 300 9.30 -2.94 -2.79
CA ALA A 300 10.08 -3.74 -3.75
C ALA A 300 11.60 -3.50 -3.62
N GLY A 301 12.08 -3.28 -2.41
CA GLY A 301 13.47 -2.94 -2.10
C GLY A 301 13.87 -1.49 -2.43
N TRP A 302 12.96 -0.64 -2.90
CA TRP A 302 13.19 0.80 -3.07
C TRP A 302 12.87 1.54 -1.77
N ARG A 303 13.87 2.20 -1.20
CA ARG A 303 13.66 3.10 -0.08
C ARG A 303 13.17 4.44 -0.60
N THR A 304 11.93 4.79 -0.22
CA THR A 304 11.26 6.01 -0.67
C THR A 304 11.21 7.07 0.42
N ARG A 305 10.69 8.25 0.10
CA ARG A 305 10.32 9.31 1.07
C ARG A 305 8.81 9.38 1.31
N VAL A 306 8.07 8.33 0.95
CA VAL A 306 6.63 8.24 1.18
C VAL A 306 6.36 7.87 2.63
N LYS A 307 5.62 8.71 3.34
CA LYS A 307 5.20 8.42 4.71
C LYS A 307 4.09 7.37 4.70
N ALA A 308 4.29 6.29 5.42
CA ALA A 308 3.32 5.21 5.54
C ALA A 308 3.22 4.73 6.99
N VAL A 309 2.10 4.12 7.32
CA VAL A 309 1.90 3.46 8.62
C VAL A 309 2.95 2.36 8.77
N ASP A 310 3.68 2.37 9.89
CA ASP A 310 4.61 1.30 10.27
C ASP A 310 3.80 0.01 10.48
N SER A 311 3.75 -0.83 9.45
CA SER A 311 3.02 -2.09 9.45
C SER A 311 3.88 -3.24 8.96
N ASP A 312 3.65 -4.42 9.52
CA ASP A 312 4.24 -5.66 9.01
C ASP A 312 3.19 -6.42 8.19
N ALA A 313 3.63 -7.03 7.10
CA ALA A 313 2.81 -7.92 6.29
C ALA A 313 3.36 -9.35 6.34
N ILE A 314 2.49 -10.32 6.55
CA ILE A 314 2.81 -11.74 6.50
C ILE A 314 2.09 -12.33 5.29
N GLY A 315 2.79 -13.08 4.43
CA GLY A 315 2.19 -13.84 3.34
C GLY A 315 1.41 -15.06 3.86
N ASN A 316 0.35 -14.79 4.59
CA ASN A 316 -0.45 -15.76 5.34
C ASN A 316 -1.90 -15.29 5.33
N GLY A 317 -2.71 -15.84 4.44
CA GLY A 317 -4.12 -15.47 4.27
C GLY A 317 -5.00 -16.66 3.92
N GLY A 318 -6.30 -16.42 3.78
CA GLY A 318 -7.30 -17.45 3.50
C GLY A 318 -7.07 -18.23 2.20
N ASP A 319 -6.46 -17.60 1.20
CA ASP A 319 -6.18 -18.19 -0.13
C ASP A 319 -4.71 -18.62 -0.29
N SER A 320 -3.93 -18.72 0.80
CA SER A 320 -2.56 -19.24 0.77
C SER A 320 -2.54 -20.70 0.32
N LYS A 321 -1.70 -21.04 -0.65
CA LYS A 321 -1.55 -22.41 -1.15
C LYS A 321 -1.12 -23.35 -0.02
N ILE A 322 -1.75 -24.50 0.06
CA ILE A 322 -1.37 -25.63 0.92
C ILE A 322 -0.89 -26.77 0.02
N TRP A 323 0.33 -27.27 0.26
CA TRP A 323 0.89 -28.40 -0.50
C TRP A 323 1.83 -29.25 0.36
N VAL A 324 2.27 -30.36 -0.18
CA VAL A 324 3.22 -31.25 0.48
C VAL A 324 4.55 -31.24 -0.27
N LYS A 325 5.64 -31.05 0.45
CA LYS A 325 7.01 -31.22 -0.06
C LYS A 325 7.79 -32.10 0.91
N GLU A 326 8.40 -33.18 0.40
CA GLU A 326 9.21 -34.12 1.20
C GLU A 326 8.49 -34.59 2.48
N LYS A 327 7.21 -34.97 2.33
CA LYS A 327 6.32 -35.39 3.44
C LYS A 327 6.10 -34.32 4.53
N LYS A 328 6.40 -33.05 4.23
CA LYS A 328 6.14 -31.91 5.11
C LYS A 328 5.01 -31.06 4.58
N LEU A 329 4.13 -30.64 5.47
CA LEU A 329 3.09 -29.65 5.14
C LEU A 329 3.72 -28.30 4.89
N MET A 330 3.44 -27.73 3.73
CA MET A 330 3.87 -26.39 3.32
C MET A 330 2.66 -25.49 3.16
N MET A 331 2.82 -24.18 3.45
CA MET A 331 1.75 -23.19 3.30
C MET A 331 2.30 -21.81 2.93
N GLY A 332 1.71 -21.20 1.88
CA GLY A 332 2.04 -19.85 1.41
C GLY A 332 3.53 -19.59 1.18
N PRO A 333 3.94 -18.38 0.79
CA PRO A 333 3.12 -17.17 0.62
C PRO A 333 2.28 -17.12 -0.68
N GLN A 334 2.46 -18.07 -1.58
CA GLN A 334 1.78 -18.10 -2.88
C GLN A 334 0.26 -18.17 -2.68
N ARG A 335 -0.46 -17.29 -3.38
CA ARG A 335 -1.91 -17.28 -3.45
C ARG A 335 -2.40 -18.14 -4.60
N VAL A 336 -3.47 -18.91 -4.36
CA VAL A 336 -4.17 -19.70 -5.38
C VAL A 336 -5.69 -19.53 -5.26
N MET A 337 -6.43 -19.88 -6.30
CA MET A 337 -7.90 -19.94 -6.22
C MET A 337 -8.29 -21.17 -5.39
N PRO A 338 -9.07 -21.02 -4.31
CA PRO A 338 -9.56 -22.15 -3.51
C PRO A 338 -10.32 -23.18 -4.37
N LEU A 339 -10.14 -24.47 -4.09
CA LEU A 339 -10.84 -25.57 -4.77
C LEU A 339 -12.37 -25.40 -4.70
N ALA A 340 -12.88 -24.98 -3.54
CA ALA A 340 -14.30 -24.75 -3.31
C ALA A 340 -14.89 -23.67 -4.26
N PHE A 341 -14.13 -22.63 -4.56
CA PHE A 341 -14.57 -21.60 -5.51
C PHE A 341 -14.36 -22.01 -6.95
N ALA A 342 -13.24 -22.67 -7.25
CA ALA A 342 -12.95 -23.15 -8.58
C ALA A 342 -13.99 -24.17 -9.08
N ALA A 343 -14.49 -25.05 -8.21
CA ALA A 343 -15.50 -26.06 -8.55
C ALA A 343 -16.82 -25.45 -9.01
N LYS A 344 -17.18 -24.25 -8.55
CA LYS A 344 -18.37 -23.52 -9.06
C LYS A 344 -18.24 -23.10 -10.52
N HIS A 345 -17.01 -22.84 -10.97
CA HIS A 345 -16.73 -22.45 -12.36
C HIS A 345 -16.39 -23.66 -13.23
N PHE A 346 -15.88 -24.71 -12.63
CA PHE A 346 -15.39 -25.93 -13.27
C PHE A 346 -15.99 -27.15 -12.57
N PRO A 347 -17.25 -27.56 -12.88
CA PRO A 347 -17.92 -28.69 -12.21
C PRO A 347 -17.14 -30.00 -12.29
N GLN A 348 -16.34 -30.21 -13.36
CA GLN A 348 -15.47 -31.39 -13.56
C GLN A 348 -14.24 -31.41 -12.64
N LEU A 349 -13.98 -30.33 -11.88
CA LEU A 349 -12.77 -30.26 -11.03
C LEU A 349 -12.72 -31.40 -10.00
N LYS A 350 -13.84 -31.75 -9.38
CA LYS A 350 -13.91 -32.83 -8.38
C LYS A 350 -13.44 -34.18 -8.93
N GLU A 351 -13.91 -34.52 -10.13
CA GLU A 351 -13.50 -35.75 -10.81
C GLU A 351 -12.02 -35.70 -11.17
N LYS A 352 -11.53 -34.55 -11.65
CA LYS A 352 -10.10 -34.37 -11.98
C LYS A 352 -9.20 -34.43 -10.76
N ILE A 353 -9.60 -33.89 -9.59
CA ILE A 353 -8.85 -34.01 -8.33
C ILE A 353 -8.64 -35.50 -8.01
N SER A 354 -9.71 -36.30 -8.05
CA SER A 354 -9.67 -37.72 -7.76
C SER A 354 -8.86 -38.50 -8.83
N LYS A 355 -9.09 -38.21 -10.12
CA LYS A 355 -8.43 -38.88 -11.25
C LYS A 355 -6.91 -38.70 -11.24
N TYR A 356 -6.44 -37.46 -11.07
CA TYR A 356 -5.01 -37.13 -11.10
C TYR A 356 -4.33 -37.22 -9.74
N HIS A 357 -5.09 -37.46 -8.70
CA HIS A 357 -4.62 -37.49 -7.30
C HIS A 357 -3.75 -36.26 -6.96
N THR A 358 -4.27 -35.07 -7.26
CA THR A 358 -3.57 -33.79 -7.07
C THR A 358 -4.55 -32.68 -6.70
N THR A 359 -4.04 -31.68 -6.00
CA THR A 359 -4.76 -30.43 -5.72
C THR A 359 -4.28 -29.27 -6.57
N GLU A 360 -3.30 -29.48 -7.46
CA GLU A 360 -2.66 -28.45 -8.27
C GLU A 360 -3.23 -28.41 -9.68
N PHE A 361 -4.00 -27.36 -9.99
CA PHE A 361 -4.62 -27.15 -11.29
C PHE A 361 -4.34 -25.74 -11.82
N LEU A 362 -4.46 -25.58 -13.12
CA LEU A 362 -4.26 -24.34 -13.84
C LEU A 362 -5.49 -23.99 -14.66
N SER A 363 -5.82 -22.70 -14.72
CA SER A 363 -6.82 -22.16 -15.62
C SER A 363 -6.32 -20.87 -16.27
N VAL A 364 -6.97 -20.42 -17.35
CA VAL A 364 -6.62 -19.16 -18.01
C VAL A 364 -7.48 -18.02 -17.45
N SER A 365 -6.88 -16.86 -17.24
CA SER A 365 -7.62 -15.67 -16.85
C SER A 365 -8.64 -15.30 -17.92
N LYS A 366 -9.94 -15.19 -17.56
CA LYS A 366 -11.02 -14.81 -18.51
C LYS A 366 -10.78 -13.45 -19.18
N ALA A 367 -10.05 -12.59 -18.52
CA ALA A 367 -9.73 -11.25 -18.99
C ALA A 367 -8.64 -11.22 -20.07
N LEU A 368 -7.76 -12.24 -20.08
CA LEU A 368 -6.58 -12.30 -20.94
C LEU A 368 -6.57 -13.57 -21.81
N ARG A 369 -7.74 -14.03 -22.26
CA ARG A 369 -7.90 -15.25 -23.07
C ARG A 369 -7.12 -15.27 -24.38
N ARG A 370 -6.63 -14.11 -24.85
CA ARG A 370 -5.73 -14.01 -25.99
C ARG A 370 -4.35 -13.60 -25.52
N TYR A 371 -3.44 -14.54 -25.49
CA TYR A 371 -2.03 -14.25 -25.40
C TYR A 371 -1.53 -13.82 -26.79
N ASP A 372 -1.14 -12.55 -26.93
CA ASP A 372 -0.69 -12.01 -28.22
C ASP A 372 0.77 -12.37 -28.56
N GLY A 373 1.46 -13.06 -27.63
CA GLY A 373 2.81 -13.58 -27.86
C GLY A 373 2.82 -14.82 -28.79
N SER A 374 4.02 -15.24 -29.17
CA SER A 374 4.27 -16.40 -30.03
C SER A 374 5.06 -17.49 -29.30
N GLY A 375 5.22 -18.63 -29.91
CA GLY A 375 6.07 -19.72 -29.43
C GLY A 375 5.48 -20.51 -28.26
N LEU A 376 6.35 -20.98 -27.36
CA LEU A 376 6.00 -21.88 -26.26
C LEU A 376 4.99 -21.28 -25.25
N PRO A 377 5.09 -20.00 -24.82
CA PRO A 377 4.11 -19.42 -23.91
C PRO A 377 2.68 -19.47 -24.46
N ARG A 378 2.50 -19.16 -25.74
CA ARG A 378 1.20 -19.23 -26.42
C ARG A 378 0.66 -20.65 -26.44
N ARG A 379 1.49 -21.63 -26.77
CA ARG A 379 1.10 -23.05 -26.79
C ARG A 379 0.62 -23.51 -25.42
N VAL A 380 1.31 -23.12 -24.33
CA VAL A 380 0.93 -23.46 -22.95
C VAL A 380 -0.43 -22.84 -22.59
N VAL A 381 -0.65 -21.55 -22.88
CA VAL A 381 -1.93 -20.88 -22.61
C VAL A 381 -3.07 -21.52 -23.41
N GLU A 382 -2.85 -21.88 -24.69
CA GLU A 382 -3.84 -22.57 -25.53
C GLU A 382 -4.19 -23.96 -24.99
N LEU A 383 -3.20 -24.75 -24.54
CA LEU A 383 -3.40 -26.06 -23.93
C LEU A 383 -4.24 -25.97 -22.65
N ILE A 384 -3.90 -25.02 -21.76
CA ILE A 384 -4.68 -24.79 -20.55
C ILE A 384 -6.12 -24.38 -20.90
N SER A 385 -6.28 -23.42 -21.82
CA SER A 385 -7.61 -22.91 -22.21
C SER A 385 -8.54 -23.98 -22.81
N LYS A 386 -7.97 -24.97 -23.48
CA LYS A 386 -8.74 -26.05 -24.14
C LYS A 386 -9.33 -27.05 -23.14
N ASN A 387 -8.65 -27.29 -22.02
CA ASN A 387 -8.97 -28.37 -21.07
C ASN A 387 -9.23 -27.87 -19.64
N GLU A 388 -9.58 -26.58 -19.45
CA GLU A 388 -9.77 -25.98 -18.11
C GLU A 388 -10.69 -26.76 -17.18
N PRO A 389 -10.31 -26.93 -15.91
CA PRO A 389 -8.99 -26.71 -15.32
C PRO A 389 -8.06 -27.88 -15.66
N VAL A 390 -6.78 -27.58 -15.95
CA VAL A 390 -5.76 -28.60 -16.31
C VAL A 390 -4.96 -28.96 -15.06
N ALA A 391 -4.79 -30.25 -14.79
CA ALA A 391 -3.87 -30.68 -13.73
C ALA A 391 -2.43 -30.32 -14.16
N LYS A 392 -1.62 -29.80 -13.24
CA LYS A 392 -0.21 -29.47 -13.55
C LYS A 392 0.53 -30.69 -14.10
N LYS A 393 0.27 -31.87 -13.53
CA LYS A 393 0.79 -33.17 -13.98
C LYS A 393 0.41 -33.50 -15.43
N GLU A 394 -0.85 -33.23 -15.83
CA GLU A 394 -1.34 -33.44 -17.20
C GLU A 394 -0.57 -32.56 -18.19
N LEU A 395 -0.31 -31.30 -17.81
CA LEU A 395 0.47 -30.38 -18.63
C LEU A 395 1.94 -30.80 -18.74
N GLU A 396 2.54 -31.27 -17.65
CA GLU A 396 3.90 -31.80 -17.61
C GLU A 396 4.06 -33.05 -18.49
N GLU A 397 3.06 -33.94 -18.54
CA GLU A 397 3.03 -35.11 -19.40
C GLU A 397 2.92 -34.74 -20.88
N GLU A 398 2.13 -33.72 -21.23
CA GLU A 398 1.92 -33.26 -22.60
C GLU A 398 3.11 -32.46 -23.15
N LEU A 399 3.89 -31.84 -22.25
CA LEU A 399 5.04 -30.99 -22.55
C LEU A 399 6.37 -31.60 -22.02
N ARG A 400 6.52 -32.94 -22.05
CA ARG A 400 7.69 -33.67 -21.51
C ARG A 400 9.06 -33.15 -21.93
N ASP A 401 9.13 -32.55 -23.12
CA ASP A 401 10.38 -32.04 -23.71
C ASP A 401 10.71 -30.59 -23.28
N VAL A 402 9.88 -29.99 -22.40
CA VAL A 402 10.02 -28.59 -22.00
C VAL A 402 10.65 -28.50 -20.60
N PHE A 403 11.99 -28.43 -20.56
CA PHE A 403 12.77 -28.33 -19.30
C PHE A 403 12.54 -27.04 -18.49
N VAL A 404 11.86 -26.02 -19.07
CA VAL A 404 11.65 -24.71 -18.45
C VAL A 404 10.18 -24.44 -18.09
N LEU A 405 9.34 -25.49 -18.02
CA LEU A 405 7.90 -25.34 -17.86
C LEU A 405 7.54 -24.60 -16.55
N ASP A 406 8.18 -24.94 -15.43
CA ASP A 406 7.92 -24.29 -14.14
C ASP A 406 8.20 -22.79 -14.20
N HIS A 407 9.34 -22.39 -14.73
CA HIS A 407 9.70 -20.98 -14.90
C HIS A 407 8.74 -20.25 -15.85
N LEU A 408 8.33 -20.93 -16.93
CA LEU A 408 7.34 -20.38 -17.86
C LEU A 408 5.98 -20.18 -17.22
N LEU A 409 5.50 -21.14 -16.43
CA LEU A 409 4.25 -21.03 -15.68
C LEU A 409 4.32 -19.92 -14.63
N GLU A 410 5.47 -19.74 -13.98
CA GLU A 410 5.71 -18.63 -13.06
C GLU A 410 5.57 -17.28 -13.76
N ASN A 411 6.23 -17.10 -14.90
CA ASN A 411 6.10 -15.89 -15.71
C ASN A 411 4.65 -15.65 -16.18
N LEU A 412 3.96 -16.69 -16.68
CA LEU A 412 2.57 -16.58 -17.13
C LEU A 412 1.60 -16.23 -15.97
N ARG A 413 1.89 -16.69 -14.74
CA ARG A 413 1.15 -16.31 -13.52
C ARG A 413 1.42 -14.85 -13.15
N GLU A 414 2.69 -14.43 -13.15
CA GLU A 414 3.08 -13.04 -12.87
C GLU A 414 2.46 -12.07 -13.87
N TRP A 415 2.38 -12.45 -15.15
CA TRP A 415 1.71 -11.66 -16.18
C TRP A 415 0.18 -11.75 -16.13
N GLY A 416 -0.38 -12.57 -15.24
CA GLY A 416 -1.82 -12.73 -15.04
C GLY A 416 -2.56 -13.52 -16.11
N TYR A 417 -1.85 -14.23 -16.99
CA TYR A 417 -2.46 -15.09 -18.03
C TYR A 417 -2.95 -16.42 -17.46
N VAL A 418 -2.25 -16.97 -16.47
CA VAL A 418 -2.55 -18.25 -15.83
C VAL A 418 -2.91 -18.04 -14.38
N LEU A 419 -4.00 -18.67 -13.96
CA LEU A 419 -4.44 -18.75 -12.57
C LEU A 419 -4.18 -20.14 -12.03
N GLU A 420 -3.59 -20.22 -10.85
CA GLU A 420 -3.41 -21.48 -10.15
C GLU A 420 -4.59 -21.76 -9.23
N ILE A 421 -5.03 -23.01 -9.20
CA ILE A 421 -6.08 -23.52 -8.34
C ILE A 421 -5.43 -24.53 -7.39
N GLY A 422 -5.76 -24.47 -6.10
CA GLY A 422 -5.16 -25.35 -5.12
C GLY A 422 -5.91 -25.39 -3.81
N LEU A 423 -5.49 -26.32 -2.92
CA LEU A 423 -6.03 -26.36 -1.54
C LEU A 423 -5.55 -25.15 -0.75
N THR A 424 -6.47 -24.57 0.02
CA THR A 424 -6.24 -23.35 0.81
C THR A 424 -6.85 -23.45 2.21
N PRO A 425 -6.49 -22.55 3.16
CA PRO A 425 -7.23 -22.43 4.42
C PRO A 425 -8.72 -22.15 4.22
N THR A 426 -9.11 -21.39 3.18
CA THR A 426 -10.52 -21.15 2.83
C THR A 426 -11.27 -22.45 2.53
N ASP A 427 -10.66 -23.42 1.87
CA ASP A 427 -11.25 -24.75 1.64
C ASP A 427 -11.48 -25.50 2.95
N LEU A 428 -10.50 -25.47 3.84
CA LEU A 428 -10.62 -26.11 5.17
C LEU A 428 -11.72 -25.45 6.01
N MET A 429 -11.96 -24.13 5.85
CA MET A 429 -13.09 -23.45 6.50
C MET A 429 -14.45 -23.94 5.97
N HIS A 430 -14.56 -24.23 4.66
CA HIS A 430 -15.78 -24.83 4.09
C HIS A 430 -16.06 -26.21 4.66
N ILE A 431 -15.03 -27.04 4.87
CA ILE A 431 -15.17 -28.38 5.45
C ILE A 431 -15.70 -28.31 6.89
N LYS A 432 -15.28 -27.29 7.64
CA LYS A 432 -15.65 -27.07 9.04
C LYS A 432 -16.92 -26.21 9.23
N ASP A 433 -17.66 -25.93 8.18
CA ASP A 433 -18.85 -25.08 8.20
C ASP A 433 -18.62 -23.66 8.77
N LEU A 434 -17.37 -23.19 8.79
CA LEU A 434 -16.98 -21.84 9.20
C LEU A 434 -17.22 -20.81 8.09
N PHE A 435 -17.36 -21.29 6.85
CA PHE A 435 -17.63 -20.50 5.67
C PHE A 435 -18.35 -21.34 4.60
N SER A 436 -19.38 -20.80 3.95
CA SER A 436 -20.28 -21.60 3.09
C SER A 436 -20.47 -21.05 1.67
N ALA A 437 -19.55 -20.21 1.18
CA ALA A 437 -19.68 -19.56 -0.14
C ALA A 437 -19.23 -20.44 -1.33
N GLY A 438 -18.58 -21.58 -1.10
CA GLY A 438 -17.98 -22.48 -2.12
C GLY A 438 -18.63 -23.86 -2.20
N ASP A 439 -18.01 -24.74 -2.98
CA ASP A 439 -18.34 -26.17 -3.06
C ASP A 439 -17.54 -26.94 -2.00
N ARG A 440 -18.23 -27.38 -0.93
CA ARG A 440 -17.64 -28.11 0.19
C ARG A 440 -17.04 -29.46 -0.23
N GLU A 441 -17.71 -30.17 -1.14
CA GLU A 441 -17.28 -31.49 -1.57
C GLU A 441 -15.92 -31.43 -2.30
N ALA A 442 -15.72 -30.42 -3.16
CA ALA A 442 -14.43 -30.19 -3.82
C ALA A 442 -13.30 -29.92 -2.81
N ALA A 443 -13.59 -29.15 -1.77
CA ALA A 443 -12.66 -28.90 -0.67
C ALA A 443 -12.31 -30.20 0.08
N GLU A 444 -13.31 -31.04 0.41
CA GLU A 444 -13.11 -32.31 1.12
C GLU A 444 -12.26 -33.30 0.31
N VAL A 445 -12.52 -33.42 -0.99
CA VAL A 445 -11.73 -34.32 -1.88
C VAL A 445 -10.27 -33.85 -1.93
N GLY A 446 -10.04 -32.54 -2.08
CA GLY A 446 -8.68 -31.99 -2.10
C GLY A 446 -7.95 -32.15 -0.76
N ALA A 447 -8.63 -31.86 0.35
CA ALA A 447 -8.06 -32.02 1.69
C ALA A 447 -7.69 -33.47 2.00
N ARG A 448 -8.52 -34.43 1.55
CA ARG A 448 -8.24 -35.87 1.70
C ARG A 448 -6.93 -36.27 1.03
N ILE A 449 -6.66 -35.81 -0.20
CA ILE A 449 -5.41 -36.10 -0.92
C ILE A 449 -4.19 -35.61 -0.15
N ILE A 450 -4.24 -34.37 0.37
CA ILE A 450 -3.14 -33.83 1.16
C ILE A 450 -2.97 -34.62 2.48
N ALA A 451 -4.07 -34.94 3.16
CA ALA A 451 -4.07 -35.71 4.40
C ALA A 451 -3.49 -37.12 4.20
N GLU A 452 -3.92 -37.85 3.15
CA GLU A 452 -3.40 -39.16 2.77
C GLU A 452 -1.90 -39.12 2.46
N THR A 453 -1.45 -38.10 1.70
CA THR A 453 -0.03 -37.91 1.38
C THR A 453 0.84 -37.70 2.63
N LEU A 454 0.27 -37.09 3.66
CA LEU A 454 0.94 -36.87 4.95
C LEU A 454 0.74 -38.03 5.94
N GLY A 455 -0.16 -38.99 5.68
CA GLY A 455 -0.53 -40.06 6.59
C GLY A 455 -1.29 -39.57 7.84
N ILE A 456 -2.14 -38.57 7.70
CA ILE A 456 -2.92 -37.94 8.76
C ILE A 456 -4.40 -37.86 8.41
N THR A 457 -5.24 -37.52 9.37
CA THR A 457 -6.67 -37.24 9.15
C THR A 457 -6.89 -35.81 8.62
N ILE A 458 -8.08 -35.54 8.05
CA ILE A 458 -8.46 -34.17 7.63
C ILE A 458 -8.52 -33.24 8.87
N ASP A 459 -8.93 -33.76 10.02
CA ASP A 459 -8.97 -32.99 11.26
C ASP A 459 -7.58 -32.58 11.75
N GLU A 460 -6.62 -33.50 11.66
CA GLU A 460 -5.22 -33.18 11.95
C GLU A 460 -4.62 -32.21 10.94
N LEU A 461 -4.97 -32.33 9.64
CA LEU A 461 -4.56 -31.37 8.62
C LEU A 461 -5.08 -29.98 8.96
N PHE A 462 -6.38 -29.86 9.28
CA PHE A 462 -7.00 -28.61 9.71
C PHE A 462 -6.23 -28.01 10.89
N GLN A 463 -6.01 -28.81 11.95
CA GLN A 463 -5.33 -28.33 13.15
C GLN A 463 -3.91 -27.84 12.86
N ARG A 464 -3.13 -28.57 12.05
CA ARG A 464 -1.76 -28.18 11.67
C ARG A 464 -1.73 -26.87 10.87
N VAL A 465 -2.66 -26.69 9.93
CA VAL A 465 -2.78 -25.44 9.16
C VAL A 465 -3.15 -24.28 10.08
N TRP A 466 -4.11 -24.52 10.97
CA TRP A 466 -4.57 -23.54 11.97
C TRP A 466 -3.45 -23.09 12.89
N ASP A 467 -2.75 -24.07 13.47
CA ASP A 467 -1.60 -23.81 14.35
C ASP A 467 -0.49 -23.04 13.63
N THR A 468 -0.28 -23.33 12.36
CA THR A 468 0.72 -22.62 11.54
C THR A 468 0.31 -21.16 11.34
N ILE A 469 -0.95 -20.88 11.01
CA ILE A 469 -1.45 -19.51 10.81
C ILE A 469 -1.36 -18.71 12.10
N ALA A 470 -1.99 -19.22 13.17
CA ALA A 470 -2.01 -18.54 14.47
C ALA A 470 -0.60 -18.36 15.05
N GLY A 471 0.26 -19.38 14.89
CA GLY A 471 1.65 -19.34 15.33
C GLY A 471 2.46 -18.28 14.60
N ARG A 472 2.35 -18.17 13.27
CA ARG A 472 3.06 -17.15 12.48
C ARG A 472 2.62 -15.73 12.86
N ILE A 473 1.32 -15.53 13.09
CA ILE A 473 0.79 -14.21 13.49
C ILE A 473 1.32 -13.86 14.89
N ALA A 474 1.18 -14.77 15.86
CA ALA A 474 1.63 -14.53 17.24
C ALA A 474 3.14 -14.32 17.32
N PHE A 475 3.94 -15.11 16.58
CA PHE A 475 5.39 -14.91 16.46
C PHE A 475 5.74 -13.52 15.92
N LYS A 476 5.04 -13.08 14.87
CA LYS A 476 5.29 -11.76 14.27
C LYS A 476 4.96 -10.61 15.21
N ILE A 477 3.95 -10.76 16.07
CA ILE A 477 3.65 -9.78 17.13
C ILE A 477 4.81 -9.69 18.11
N VAL A 478 5.32 -10.84 18.59
CA VAL A 478 6.47 -10.87 19.52
C VAL A 478 7.71 -10.25 18.89
N GLU A 479 8.03 -10.64 17.65
CA GLU A 479 9.15 -10.06 16.88
C GLU A 479 9.02 -8.53 16.77
N ARG A 480 7.81 -8.04 16.43
CA ARG A 480 7.52 -6.61 16.31
C ARG A 480 7.71 -5.86 17.63
N GLU A 481 7.22 -6.39 18.74
CA GLU A 481 7.37 -5.77 20.06
C GLU A 481 8.84 -5.72 20.51
N LEU A 482 9.59 -6.77 20.27
CA LEU A 482 11.02 -6.81 20.59
C LEU A 482 11.84 -5.85 19.74
N ARG A 483 11.49 -5.70 18.46
CA ARG A 483 12.15 -4.77 17.51
C ARG A 483 12.07 -3.30 17.96
N LYS A 484 11.08 -2.92 18.75
CA LYS A 484 10.97 -1.56 19.30
C LYS A 484 12.16 -1.19 20.19
N LYS A 485 12.80 -2.17 20.83
CA LYS A 485 13.89 -1.97 21.80
C LYS A 485 15.23 -2.56 21.36
N PHE A 486 15.21 -3.54 20.50
CA PHE A 486 16.42 -4.29 20.10
C PHE A 486 16.53 -4.37 18.58
N PRO A 487 17.69 -4.06 17.98
CA PRO A 487 17.94 -4.39 16.58
C PRO A 487 17.93 -5.92 16.46
N LEU A 488 16.98 -6.47 15.71
CA LEU A 488 16.86 -7.91 15.51
C LEU A 488 17.82 -8.35 14.40
N SER A 489 18.87 -9.08 14.75
CA SER A 489 19.64 -9.87 13.77
C SER A 489 18.83 -11.11 13.36
N LYS A 490 19.23 -11.75 12.25
CA LYS A 490 18.60 -12.99 11.80
C LYS A 490 18.69 -14.09 12.87
N GLU A 491 19.87 -14.22 13.47
CA GLU A 491 20.14 -15.21 14.52
C GLU A 491 19.25 -15.00 15.75
N PHE A 492 18.98 -13.73 16.11
CA PHE A 492 18.08 -13.41 17.21
C PHE A 492 16.63 -13.73 16.87
N SER A 493 16.18 -13.43 15.64
CA SER A 493 14.84 -13.83 15.17
C SER A 493 14.69 -15.35 15.13
N ASP A 494 15.69 -16.08 14.67
CA ASP A 494 15.69 -17.55 14.68
C ASP A 494 15.62 -18.12 16.11
N LEU A 495 16.35 -17.53 17.06
CA LEU A 495 16.30 -17.89 18.47
C LEU A 495 14.89 -17.67 19.06
N ILE A 496 14.29 -16.49 18.81
CA ILE A 496 12.92 -16.20 19.26
C ILE A 496 11.95 -17.21 18.64
N GLY A 497 12.13 -17.58 17.37
CA GLY A 497 11.32 -18.60 16.70
C GLY A 497 11.38 -19.96 17.38
N LEU A 498 12.57 -20.41 17.81
CA LEU A 498 12.75 -21.64 18.58
C LEU A 498 12.08 -21.53 19.97
N LEU A 499 12.25 -20.41 20.66
CA LEU A 499 11.64 -20.17 21.98
C LEU A 499 10.12 -20.09 21.87
N PHE A 500 9.60 -19.56 20.79
CA PHE A 500 8.15 -19.46 20.53
C PHE A 500 7.50 -20.82 20.28
N GLN A 501 8.25 -21.82 19.80
CA GLN A 501 7.77 -23.20 19.68
C GLN A 501 7.55 -23.91 21.03
N GLY A 502 7.85 -23.21 22.13
CA GLY A 502 7.42 -23.58 23.48
C GLY A 502 8.44 -24.34 24.34
N SER A 503 9.51 -24.89 23.74
CA SER A 503 10.58 -25.52 24.55
C SER A 503 11.90 -25.59 23.81
N VAL A 504 12.98 -25.21 24.50
CA VAL A 504 14.35 -25.46 24.07
C VAL A 504 15.01 -26.29 25.18
N GLY A 505 15.15 -27.56 24.93
CA GLY A 505 15.60 -28.51 25.98
C GLY A 505 14.57 -28.58 27.14
N ASN A 506 15.01 -28.23 28.34
CA ASN A 506 14.18 -28.18 29.55
C ASN A 506 13.56 -26.78 29.81
N LEU A 507 13.81 -25.80 28.95
CA LEU A 507 13.28 -24.45 29.10
C LEU A 507 11.89 -24.32 28.45
N ARG A 508 10.94 -23.75 29.19
CA ARG A 508 9.63 -23.31 28.65
C ARG A 508 9.53 -21.80 28.80
N ILE A 509 9.19 -21.13 27.70
CA ILE A 509 9.01 -19.67 27.68
C ILE A 509 7.60 -19.38 27.21
N ASN A 510 6.91 -18.55 27.97
CA ASN A 510 5.59 -18.03 27.61
C ASN A 510 5.71 -16.53 27.34
N PHE A 511 5.18 -16.08 26.21
CA PHE A 511 5.04 -14.65 25.90
C PHE A 511 3.65 -14.19 26.30
N SER A 512 3.57 -13.04 26.99
CA SER A 512 2.32 -12.39 27.33
C SER A 512 2.31 -10.97 26.79
N LEU A 513 1.24 -10.60 26.08
CA LEU A 513 1.05 -9.26 25.54
C LEU A 513 0.15 -8.46 26.47
N SER A 514 0.58 -7.27 26.88
CA SER A 514 -0.13 -6.42 27.86
C SER A 514 -1.27 -5.56 27.26
N ILE A 515 -1.37 -5.52 25.92
CA ILE A 515 -2.40 -4.77 25.19
C ILE A 515 -3.30 -5.74 24.42
N PRO A 516 -4.57 -5.41 24.17
CA PRO A 516 -5.48 -6.30 23.45
C PRO A 516 -5.13 -6.41 21.97
N ILE A 517 -5.60 -7.49 21.36
CA ILE A 517 -5.56 -7.71 19.92
C ILE A 517 -6.91 -7.33 19.32
N VAL A 518 -6.91 -6.50 18.28
CA VAL A 518 -8.11 -6.17 17.49
C VAL A 518 -8.01 -6.85 16.13
N GLY A 519 -8.94 -7.74 15.83
CA GLY A 519 -9.01 -8.47 14.57
C GLY A 519 -10.01 -7.87 13.60
N ILE A 520 -9.57 -7.60 12.37
CA ILE A 520 -10.42 -7.25 11.23
C ILE A 520 -10.13 -8.15 10.03
N GLY A 521 -10.92 -8.03 8.98
CA GLY A 521 -10.89 -8.94 7.83
C GLY A 521 -11.83 -10.14 8.03
N ALA A 522 -12.27 -10.74 6.93
CA ALA A 522 -13.31 -11.78 6.96
C ALA A 522 -12.99 -12.97 7.88
N PRO A 523 -11.78 -13.57 7.89
CA PRO A 523 -11.46 -14.71 8.75
C PRO A 523 -10.97 -14.32 10.15
N ALA A 524 -11.01 -13.04 10.55
CA ALA A 524 -10.48 -12.59 11.84
C ALA A 524 -11.13 -13.30 13.04
N HIS A 525 -12.47 -13.46 13.02
CA HIS A 525 -13.23 -14.14 14.10
C HIS A 525 -12.81 -15.59 14.33
N ILE A 526 -12.15 -16.17 13.35
CA ILE A 526 -11.71 -17.57 13.38
C ILE A 526 -10.31 -17.70 13.98
N PHE A 527 -9.35 -16.85 13.56
CA PHE A 527 -7.94 -16.99 13.95
C PHE A 527 -7.54 -16.17 15.17
N ILE A 528 -8.15 -14.99 15.38
CA ILE A 528 -7.75 -14.08 16.45
C ILE A 528 -7.88 -14.67 17.86
N PRO A 529 -8.92 -15.47 18.20
CA PRO A 529 -9.01 -16.11 19.50
C PRO A 529 -7.79 -16.98 19.84
N ASP A 530 -7.29 -17.77 18.87
CA ASP A 530 -6.13 -18.63 19.07
C ASP A 530 -4.82 -17.84 19.16
N VAL A 531 -4.68 -16.75 18.38
CA VAL A 531 -3.54 -15.86 18.50
C VAL A 531 -3.49 -15.22 19.90
N ALA A 532 -4.61 -14.71 20.38
CA ALA A 532 -4.71 -14.10 21.70
C ALA A 532 -4.44 -15.10 22.84
N LYS A 533 -4.94 -16.34 22.72
CA LYS A 533 -4.65 -17.42 23.66
C LYS A 533 -3.16 -17.72 23.75
N ARG A 534 -2.44 -17.75 22.61
CA ARG A 534 -0.99 -18.00 22.56
C ARG A 534 -0.17 -16.87 23.20
N LEU A 535 -0.71 -15.66 23.20
CA LEU A 535 -0.07 -14.47 23.76
C LEU A 535 -0.68 -14.04 25.09
N HIS A 536 -1.50 -14.88 25.71
CA HIS A 536 -2.13 -14.64 27.00
C HIS A 536 -2.71 -13.22 27.13
N THR A 537 -3.46 -12.77 26.12
CA THR A 537 -4.03 -11.42 26.05
C THR A 537 -5.51 -11.45 25.68
N GLU A 538 -6.18 -10.31 25.87
CA GLU A 538 -7.56 -10.07 25.42
C GLU A 538 -7.62 -9.87 23.89
N PHE A 539 -8.78 -10.16 23.30
CA PHE A 539 -9.03 -9.89 21.90
C PHE A 539 -10.40 -9.26 21.68
N ILE A 540 -10.49 -8.53 20.60
CA ILE A 540 -11.72 -7.87 20.13
C ILE A 540 -11.85 -8.15 18.63
N VAL A 541 -12.96 -8.77 18.23
CA VAL A 541 -13.38 -8.85 16.83
C VAL A 541 -14.67 -8.04 16.72
N PRO A 542 -14.60 -6.79 16.29
CA PRO A 542 -15.75 -5.90 16.32
C PRO A 542 -16.79 -6.27 15.26
N PRO A 543 -18.07 -5.88 15.44
CA PRO A 543 -19.07 -5.98 14.38
C PRO A 543 -18.56 -5.28 13.10
N ASN A 544 -18.90 -5.84 11.93
CA ASN A 544 -18.44 -5.36 10.61
C ASN A 544 -16.93 -5.44 10.37
N HIS A 545 -16.21 -6.25 11.16
CA HIS A 545 -14.77 -6.49 10.98
C HIS A 545 -14.40 -6.91 9.56
N GLU A 546 -15.30 -7.61 8.86
CA GLU A 546 -15.08 -8.15 7.52
C GLU A 546 -14.99 -7.09 6.41
N VAL A 547 -15.41 -5.85 6.69
CA VAL A 547 -15.28 -4.67 5.81
C VAL A 547 -14.48 -3.55 6.49
N GLY A 548 -13.66 -3.89 7.47
CA GLY A 548 -12.89 -2.93 8.27
C GLY A 548 -12.06 -1.97 7.43
N ALA A 549 -11.36 -2.45 6.41
CA ALA A 549 -10.56 -1.61 5.53
C ALA A 549 -11.41 -0.59 4.72
N ALA A 550 -12.62 -0.96 4.28
CA ALA A 550 -13.51 -0.03 3.60
C ALA A 550 -14.06 1.05 4.56
N ILE A 551 -14.31 0.67 5.83
CA ILE A 551 -14.67 1.63 6.88
C ILE A 551 -13.49 2.58 7.16
N GLY A 552 -12.28 2.06 7.27
CA GLY A 552 -11.09 2.86 7.46
C GLY A 552 -10.81 3.83 6.31
N ALA A 553 -11.14 3.44 5.09
CA ALA A 553 -11.00 4.31 3.93
C ALA A 553 -11.85 5.59 4.03
N ILE A 554 -13.01 5.56 4.68
CA ILE A 554 -13.90 6.72 4.81
C ILE A 554 -13.65 7.53 6.11
N THR A 555 -12.89 6.99 7.08
CA THR A 555 -12.65 7.63 8.37
C THR A 555 -11.39 8.50 8.41
N GLY A 556 -10.65 8.61 7.30
CA GLY A 556 -9.43 9.42 7.21
C GLY A 556 -9.71 10.92 7.31
N ASN A 557 -8.73 11.68 7.81
CA ASN A 557 -8.73 13.13 7.83
C ASN A 557 -7.82 13.69 6.73
N LEU A 558 -8.00 14.96 6.37
CA LEU A 558 -7.01 15.68 5.56
C LEU A 558 -5.85 16.12 6.47
N LYS A 559 -4.63 15.81 6.05
CA LYS A 559 -3.43 16.13 6.84
C LYS A 559 -2.29 16.60 5.94
N VAL A 560 -1.61 17.66 6.38
CA VAL A 560 -0.36 18.16 5.80
C VAL A 560 0.69 18.25 6.91
N SER A 561 1.90 17.83 6.61
CA SER A 561 3.06 17.99 7.49
C SER A 561 4.17 18.66 6.70
N LEU A 562 4.65 19.81 7.18
CA LEU A 562 5.73 20.57 6.57
C LEU A 562 6.88 20.73 7.56
N ASP A 563 8.09 20.45 7.08
CA ASP A 563 9.30 20.53 7.88
C ASP A 563 10.13 21.74 7.46
N TYR A 564 10.58 22.52 8.43
CA TYR A 564 11.48 23.67 8.26
C TYR A 564 12.73 23.45 9.12
N LEU A 565 13.87 23.79 8.55
CA LEU A 565 15.13 23.75 9.25
C LEU A 565 15.62 25.17 9.50
N VAL A 566 15.95 25.48 10.75
CA VAL A 566 16.54 26.75 11.18
C VAL A 566 17.98 26.47 11.59
N GLU A 567 18.92 26.92 10.76
CA GLU A 567 20.36 26.71 11.00
C GLU A 567 21.04 28.02 11.41
N LYS A 568 22.04 27.90 12.28
CA LYS A 568 22.95 28.99 12.63
C LYS A 568 24.06 29.06 11.61
N GLU A 569 24.24 30.21 10.97
CA GLU A 569 25.31 30.51 10.02
C GLU A 569 26.09 31.76 10.44
N PHE A 570 27.36 31.88 10.04
CA PHE A 570 28.14 33.11 10.10
C PHE A 570 28.14 33.77 8.75
N ILE A 571 27.46 34.92 8.62
CA ILE A 571 27.38 35.69 7.38
C ILE A 571 28.07 37.03 7.61
N SER A 572 29.12 37.32 6.84
CA SER A 572 29.94 38.53 6.98
C SER A 572 30.52 38.74 8.39
N GLY A 573 30.83 37.64 9.09
CA GLY A 573 31.37 37.69 10.45
C GLY A 573 30.35 37.84 11.57
N GLU A 574 29.09 37.94 11.25
CA GLU A 574 27.99 38.04 12.23
C GLU A 574 27.18 36.75 12.27
N GLU A 575 26.73 36.39 13.47
CA GLU A 575 25.81 35.28 13.69
C GLU A 575 24.45 35.60 13.07
N ARG A 576 23.92 34.68 12.25
CA ARG A 576 22.62 34.77 11.61
C ARG A 576 21.89 33.43 11.71
N PHE A 577 20.58 33.46 11.62
CA PHE A 577 19.72 32.27 11.61
C PHE A 577 19.04 32.17 10.24
N VAL A 578 19.24 31.05 9.59
CA VAL A 578 18.78 30.82 8.19
C VAL A 578 17.72 29.73 8.19
N ILE A 579 16.57 30.01 7.59
CA ILE A 579 15.45 29.08 7.45
C ILE A 579 15.45 28.43 6.08
N PHE A 580 15.28 27.14 6.03
CA PHE A 580 15.10 26.34 4.83
C PHE A 580 13.76 25.60 4.81
N PRO A 581 13.15 25.44 3.61
CA PRO A 581 13.58 25.94 2.28
C PRO A 581 13.43 27.44 2.17
N GLY A 582 14.09 28.03 1.15
CA GLY A 582 13.92 29.44 0.75
C GLY A 582 15.01 30.38 1.26
N ARG A 583 15.91 29.95 2.14
CA ARG A 583 17.04 30.73 2.66
C ARG A 583 16.65 32.10 3.21
N HIS A 584 15.68 32.16 4.15
CA HIS A 584 15.30 33.38 4.84
C HIS A 584 16.27 33.66 6.00
N ILE A 585 16.87 34.87 6.08
CA ILE A 585 17.93 35.20 7.01
C ILE A 585 17.40 36.13 8.10
N PHE A 586 17.68 35.80 9.37
CA PHE A 586 17.29 36.56 10.56
C PHE A 586 18.49 36.87 11.46
N GLN A 587 18.33 37.95 12.26
CA GLN A 587 19.37 38.37 13.19
C GLN A 587 19.34 37.56 14.49
N ASP A 588 18.18 37.09 14.90
CA ASP A 588 17.98 36.32 16.14
C ASP A 588 17.16 35.05 15.92
N LEU A 589 17.32 34.09 16.81
CA LEU A 589 16.70 32.78 16.74
C LEU A 589 15.18 32.83 16.91
N GLU A 590 14.67 33.66 17.83
CA GLU A 590 13.25 33.73 18.13
C GLU A 590 12.45 34.28 16.94
N SER A 591 12.96 35.31 16.26
CA SER A 591 12.37 35.83 15.02
C SER A 591 12.39 34.78 13.90
N ALA A 592 13.47 34.01 13.76
CA ALA A 592 13.57 32.94 12.78
C ALA A 592 12.54 31.83 13.06
N LEU A 593 12.45 31.36 14.31
CA LEU A 593 11.50 30.32 14.71
C LEU A 593 10.04 30.76 14.54
N SER A 594 9.72 31.99 14.95
CA SER A 594 8.38 32.55 14.79
C SER A 594 7.98 32.63 13.32
N TYR A 595 8.88 33.07 12.45
CA TYR A 595 8.65 33.14 11.01
C TYR A 595 8.49 31.75 10.40
N ALA A 596 9.30 30.76 10.80
CA ALA A 596 9.17 29.37 10.34
C ALA A 596 7.78 28.79 10.65
N VAL A 597 7.24 29.07 11.86
CA VAL A 597 5.91 28.63 12.25
C VAL A 597 4.81 29.34 11.43
N GLU A 598 4.90 30.65 11.25
CA GLU A 598 3.92 31.41 10.46
C GLU A 598 3.92 31.00 8.98
N LEU A 599 5.11 30.90 8.39
CA LEU A 599 5.29 30.40 7.04
C LEU A 599 4.72 28.99 6.90
N GLY A 600 5.02 28.13 7.85
CA GLY A 600 4.53 26.75 7.91
C GLY A 600 3.01 26.68 7.97
N LYS A 601 2.35 27.46 8.80
CA LYS A 601 0.89 27.53 8.87
C LYS A 601 0.29 27.99 7.54
N LYS A 602 0.85 29.06 6.94
CA LYS A 602 0.39 29.61 5.67
C LYS A 602 0.53 28.61 4.53
N GLU A 603 1.70 27.96 4.41
CA GLU A 603 1.94 26.96 3.37
C GLU A 603 1.13 25.68 3.59
N ALA A 604 0.99 25.21 4.83
CA ALA A 604 0.18 24.04 5.16
C ALA A 604 -1.31 24.27 4.86
N THR A 605 -1.83 25.48 5.11
CA THR A 605 -3.20 25.84 4.72
C THR A 605 -3.40 25.81 3.20
N LYS A 606 -2.44 26.35 2.44
CA LYS A 606 -2.43 26.29 0.98
C LYS A 606 -2.41 24.85 0.45
N GLU A 607 -1.56 24.02 1.03
CA GLU A 607 -1.43 22.62 0.62
C GLU A 607 -2.66 21.80 1.03
N LEU A 608 -3.31 22.09 2.17
CA LEU A 608 -4.60 21.51 2.53
C LEU A 608 -5.69 21.82 1.50
N ALA A 609 -5.77 23.04 1.00
CA ALA A 609 -6.70 23.41 -0.06
C ALA A 609 -6.45 22.57 -1.34
N ARG A 610 -5.18 22.40 -1.70
CA ARG A 610 -4.78 21.59 -2.84
C ARG A 610 -5.11 20.10 -2.65
N ILE A 611 -4.83 19.55 -1.47
CA ILE A 611 -5.15 18.16 -1.12
C ILE A 611 -6.66 17.92 -1.08
N SER A 612 -7.46 18.89 -0.64
CA SER A 612 -8.92 18.77 -0.58
C SER A 612 -9.58 18.88 -1.97
N GLY A 613 -8.89 19.46 -2.95
CA GLY A 613 -9.44 19.74 -4.28
C GLY A 613 -10.48 20.88 -4.30
N THR A 614 -10.62 21.65 -3.22
CA THR A 614 -11.57 22.79 -3.12
C THR A 614 -11.11 23.83 -2.13
N GLU A 615 -11.17 25.10 -2.51
CA GLU A 615 -10.88 26.22 -1.62
C GLU A 615 -11.97 26.40 -0.53
N LYS A 616 -13.18 25.90 -0.76
CA LYS A 616 -14.29 25.99 0.20
C LYS A 616 -14.05 25.20 1.49
N CYS A 617 -13.13 24.22 1.48
CA CYS A 617 -12.73 23.54 2.71
C CYS A 617 -12.02 24.47 3.72
N LEU A 618 -11.50 25.61 3.27
CA LEU A 618 -10.83 26.59 4.13
C LEU A 618 -11.78 27.55 4.84
N ASP A 619 -13.04 27.67 4.39
CA ASP A 619 -14.09 28.43 5.08
C ASP A 619 -14.58 27.73 6.36
N LEU A 620 -14.15 26.49 6.60
CA LEU A 620 -14.45 25.68 7.79
C LEU A 620 -13.49 25.99 8.95
N GLY A 621 -13.16 27.24 9.18
CA GLY A 621 -12.16 27.74 10.13
C GLY A 621 -12.23 27.22 11.58
N SER A 622 -13.24 26.44 11.96
CA SER A 622 -13.40 25.87 13.30
C SER A 622 -12.77 24.48 13.48
N ASP A 623 -12.39 23.78 12.38
CA ASP A 623 -11.93 22.40 12.43
C ASP A 623 -10.48 22.20 11.95
N LEU A 624 -9.77 23.31 11.67
CA LEU A 624 -8.36 23.31 11.33
C LEU A 624 -7.51 23.40 12.61
N GLU A 625 -6.80 22.33 12.90
CA GLU A 625 -5.89 22.20 14.03
C GLU A 625 -4.45 22.27 13.55
N PHE A 626 -3.61 23.08 14.20
CA PHE A 626 -2.16 23.11 13.98
C PHE A 626 -1.45 22.50 15.18
N LYS A 627 -0.61 21.51 14.91
CA LYS A 627 0.33 20.95 15.88
C LYS A 627 1.74 21.29 15.44
N ILE A 628 2.51 21.92 16.32
CA ILE A 628 3.88 22.34 16.06
C ILE A 628 4.79 21.50 16.92
N ASP A 629 5.70 20.79 16.30
CA ASP A 629 6.73 20.02 16.97
C ASP A 629 8.09 20.70 16.66
N ARG A 630 8.90 20.91 17.69
CA ARG A 630 10.23 21.53 17.57
C ARG A 630 11.28 20.62 18.19
N LYS A 631 12.40 20.46 17.50
CA LYS A 631 13.54 19.71 17.97
C LYS A 631 14.82 20.54 17.78
N ASP A 632 15.42 20.97 18.91
CA ASP A 632 16.66 21.72 18.90
C ASP A 632 17.87 20.81 19.03
N VAL A 633 18.93 21.14 18.31
CA VAL A 633 20.25 20.53 18.48
C VAL A 633 21.20 21.56 19.05
N VAL A 634 21.66 21.27 20.28
CA VAL A 634 22.60 22.08 21.05
C VAL A 634 23.82 21.20 21.33
N ILE A 635 25.01 21.67 20.97
CA ILE A 635 26.28 20.97 21.23
C ILE A 635 27.14 21.88 22.09
N ASP A 636 27.60 21.39 23.23
CA ASP A 636 28.42 22.14 24.22
C ASP A 636 27.78 23.47 24.64
N GLY A 637 26.45 23.48 24.81
CA GLY A 637 25.70 24.67 25.17
C GLY A 637 25.48 25.69 24.04
N VAL A 638 25.97 25.40 22.83
CA VAL A 638 25.81 26.26 21.67
C VAL A 638 24.72 25.69 20.77
N PHE A 639 23.75 26.54 20.40
CA PHE A 639 22.71 26.19 19.42
C PHE A 639 23.36 26.02 18.02
N TRP A 640 22.97 24.93 17.35
CA TRP A 640 23.42 24.64 15.99
C TRP A 640 22.27 24.74 14.99
N TRP A 641 21.17 24.02 15.25
CA TRP A 641 20.01 24.05 14.37
C TRP A 641 18.75 23.59 15.11
N SER A 642 17.60 23.93 14.56
CA SER A 642 16.28 23.48 15.00
C SER A 642 15.47 22.94 13.82
N GLU A 643 14.82 21.82 14.03
CA GLU A 643 13.80 21.31 13.13
C GLU A 643 12.43 21.73 13.64
N VAL A 644 11.68 22.46 12.81
CA VAL A 644 10.32 22.92 13.12
C VAL A 644 9.36 22.21 12.19
N LYS A 645 8.55 21.31 12.75
CA LYS A 645 7.52 20.56 12.00
C LYS A 645 6.16 21.19 12.27
N VAL A 646 5.50 21.65 11.21
CA VAL A 646 4.13 22.20 11.27
C VAL A 646 3.17 21.18 10.68
N ASN A 647 2.33 20.60 11.51
CA ASN A 647 1.27 19.69 11.13
C ASN A 647 -0.05 20.46 11.10
N ALA A 648 -0.71 20.48 9.95
CA ALA A 648 -2.08 21.01 9.80
C ALA A 648 -3.02 19.83 9.58
N ILE A 649 -4.04 19.72 10.41
CA ILE A 649 -5.03 18.64 10.36
C ILE A 649 -6.40 19.29 10.21
N LEU A 650 -7.07 18.98 9.11
CA LEU A 650 -8.47 19.34 8.91
C LEU A 650 -9.30 18.08 9.13
N ARG A 651 -10.08 18.06 10.19
CA ARG A 651 -11.01 16.97 10.45
C ARG A 651 -12.14 17.06 9.44
N CYS A 652 -12.29 16.01 8.66
CA CYS A 652 -13.46 15.90 7.77
C CYS A 652 -14.70 15.72 8.66
N LYS A 653 -15.31 16.85 9.10
CA LYS A 653 -16.67 16.79 9.57
C LYS A 653 -17.61 16.64 8.38
N PRO A 654 -18.70 15.89 8.54
CA PRO A 654 -19.67 15.73 7.47
C PRO A 654 -20.24 17.09 7.07
N PHE A 655 -20.27 17.36 5.79
CA PHE A 655 -20.86 18.53 5.15
C PHE A 655 -22.34 18.73 5.51
#